data_ce7c63a11651944a6f9b19ff91c81b76
#
_entry.id   ce7c63a11651944a6f9b19ff91c81b76
#
_cell.length_a   1.000
_cell.length_b   1.000
_cell.length_c   1.000
_cell.angle_alpha   90.00
_cell.angle_beta   90.00
_cell.angle_gamma   90.00
#
_symmetry.space_group_name_H-M   'P 1'
#
loop_
_entity.id
_entity.type
_entity.pdbx_description
1 polymer ?
#
loop_
_entity_poly.entity_id
_entity_poly.type
_entity_poly.pdbx_seq_one_letter_code
_entity_poly.pdbx_strand_id
1 'polypeptide(L)'
;MARGPHDASPPGSTERHARRRGRRARRVAAAAVVTLAALVAGAGAGNGAVRPAATPTCHSAWTLAGRGAALHDALAARRDVLGERLLAMRRGPTYAAARRLLPPLWYAVGHGGRPLTLSGAYYLPFAYPFTVYGPQAFALHVADGSEIRTRRADGPGLTVFVGDGRERYGSCLARLRPPRLARGWLPVLRTGYADARGARYAQESFAGRIPGIRSLVSFVRLRVDAAHARGAAVVRFVASPGFGARLLADAAGERDGRGVVYRIRGTAVIHVAWVHARANADIVPDGAVYDAARGAVSRLWDNALARGTTFEVPEQRVVDAERSLLVQQRSLAWRYSVGNPYEELSFAEALDAARVTAAYGHADVSEAILRLAVRRLPARYTNWRAGAVLVAAADLFRLTRDRALVDRVTPALTTVLRRLEHQLRGAGPGLLDREPFSSDVTRPVIGLHGQATVWQGLLAMARVWSRLDDPRLAARATWAAERLERALRQAARASTRRLADGSLFVPAALGDRARPYAALTASRDGSYWNLVMPYVLASGLFDPDGPTARGIWRYMGAHGSRLLGLVRARAGRLYGRGPSAASGVDQVYGVNVARFLADADLPDQLVLSLYGMLAGAMTRDTFVSGEAATVAPLRAARLGSMYLPPNSGTSTAFLETLRLALVHERRGPRGAPSGLDLAFSTPRAWLREGATIRVTGASTSFGPVSYVLSRRGDIVRVGLDAPPVPTLRLRLRLPAGMHVRRVTMSGRAVAFDAASGTIRFPPGARGTLELVVGIGP
;
A
#
# COMPACT_ATOMS: atom_id res chain seq x y z
N MET A 1 40.97 55.11 -11.78
CA MET A 1 41.96 55.03 -10.69
C MET A 1 41.71 53.65 -10.03
N ALA A 2 42.49 52.77 -10.34
CA ALA A 2 43.73 52.24 -9.78
C ALA A 2 43.47 51.15 -8.75
N ARG A 3 43.79 49.96 -9.23
CA ARG A 3 44.64 48.87 -8.73
C ARG A 3 44.06 47.87 -7.71
N GLY A 4 44.06 46.61 -8.18
CA GLY A 4 44.12 45.31 -7.52
C GLY A 4 45.47 45.08 -6.79
N PRO A 5 46.02 43.84 -6.53
CA PRO A 5 45.56 42.46 -6.81
C PRO A 5 45.87 41.45 -5.65
N HIS A 6 45.63 40.14 -5.89
CA HIS A 6 46.21 38.92 -5.28
C HIS A 6 45.82 38.56 -3.83
N ASP A 7 45.28 37.38 -3.61
CA ASP A 7 46.07 36.15 -3.42
C ASP A 7 45.22 34.87 -3.47
N ALA A 8 45.76 33.88 -4.13
CA ALA A 8 45.23 32.54 -4.23
C ALA A 8 45.89 31.66 -3.14
N SER A 9 45.12 30.84 -2.45
CA SER A 9 45.63 29.70 -1.67
C SER A 9 44.75 28.47 -1.86
N PRO A 10 45.34 27.26 -1.90
CA PRO A 10 44.74 26.06 -2.50
C PRO A 10 43.87 25.28 -1.53
N PRO A 11 42.92 24.42 -2.04
CA PRO A 11 42.08 23.57 -1.22
C PRO A 11 42.80 22.23 -0.92
N GLY A 12 43.12 22.00 0.32
CA GLY A 12 43.73 20.72 0.69
C GLY A 12 43.97 20.54 2.17
N SER A 13 42.95 20.11 2.94
CA SER A 13 43.18 19.39 4.23
C SER A 13 41.97 18.75 4.89
N THR A 14 40.75 18.86 4.41
CA THR A 14 39.56 18.36 5.11
C THR A 14 39.15 16.91 4.74
N GLU A 15 39.60 16.36 3.63
CA GLU A 15 39.24 14.97 3.22
C GLU A 15 40.10 13.89 3.87
N ARG A 16 41.27 14.20 4.42
CA ARG A 16 42.15 13.16 5.05
C ARG A 16 41.72 12.82 6.46
N HIS A 17 41.01 13.67 7.19
CA HIS A 17 40.54 13.38 8.53
C HIS A 17 39.27 12.54 8.60
N ALA A 18 38.41 12.60 7.62
CA ALA A 18 37.20 11.78 7.57
C ALA A 18 37.50 10.29 7.26
N ARG A 19 38.56 10.01 6.49
CA ARG A 19 38.96 8.62 6.16
C ARG A 19 39.68 7.88 7.29
N ARG A 20 40.28 8.58 8.26
CA ARG A 20 40.93 7.93 9.42
C ARG A 20 39.93 7.57 10.53
N ARG A 21 38.82 8.27 10.70
CA ARG A 21 37.76 7.92 11.65
C ARG A 21 36.93 6.71 11.22
N GLY A 22 36.70 6.53 9.90
CA GLY A 22 35.96 5.36 9.39
C GLY A 22 36.70 4.03 9.49
N ARG A 23 38.03 4.03 9.58
CA ARG A 23 38.85 2.79 9.73
C ARG A 23 39.02 2.36 11.19
N ARG A 24 38.93 3.26 12.17
CA ARG A 24 38.96 2.90 13.60
C ARG A 24 37.64 2.33 14.11
N ALA A 25 36.50 2.84 13.61
CA ALA A 25 35.18 2.33 13.94
C ALA A 25 34.91 0.91 13.37
N ARG A 26 35.59 0.53 12.28
CA ARG A 26 35.46 -0.83 11.70
C ARG A 26 36.34 -1.88 12.38
N ARG A 27 37.38 -1.49 13.13
CA ARG A 27 38.22 -2.44 13.88
C ARG A 27 37.72 -2.74 15.29
N VAL A 28 36.91 -1.88 15.89
CA VAL A 28 36.27 -2.11 17.19
C VAL A 28 35.00 -2.97 17.08
N ALA A 29 34.30 -2.93 15.95
CA ALA A 29 33.14 -3.78 15.72
C ALA A 29 33.48 -5.24 15.37
N ALA A 30 34.70 -5.52 14.91
CA ALA A 30 35.13 -6.89 14.59
C ALA A 30 35.67 -7.68 15.79
N ALA A 31 36.07 -7.01 16.88
CA ALA A 31 36.62 -7.66 18.08
C ALA A 31 35.53 -8.04 19.11
N ALA A 32 34.31 -7.47 19.02
CA ALA A 32 33.22 -7.76 19.97
C ALA A 32 32.33 -8.96 19.57
N VAL A 33 32.51 -9.54 18.38
CA VAL A 33 31.71 -10.68 17.89
C VAL A 33 32.37 -12.04 18.12
N VAL A 34 33.67 -12.06 18.47
CA VAL A 34 34.39 -13.33 18.65
C VAL A 34 34.42 -13.79 20.12
N THR A 35 34.05 -12.95 21.08
CA THR A 35 34.17 -13.29 22.53
C THR A 35 32.84 -13.83 23.13
N LEU A 36 31.75 -13.94 22.38
CA LEU A 36 30.48 -14.48 22.90
C LEU A 36 30.16 -15.91 22.42
N ALA A 37 31.04 -16.52 21.63
CA ALA A 37 30.88 -17.90 21.13
C ALA A 37 31.73 -18.95 21.89
N ALA A 38 32.53 -18.56 22.90
CA ALA A 38 33.47 -19.44 23.57
C ALA A 38 33.13 -19.77 25.04
N LEU A 39 31.90 -19.46 25.51
CA LEU A 39 31.49 -19.67 26.91
C LEU A 39 30.34 -20.69 27.07
N VAL A 40 30.13 -21.60 26.13
CA VAL A 40 29.13 -22.69 26.25
C VAL A 40 29.75 -24.06 25.86
N ALA A 41 31.05 -24.27 26.15
CA ALA A 41 31.61 -25.61 26.01
C ALA A 41 32.55 -25.86 27.18
N GLY A 42 32.00 -26.37 28.28
CA GLY A 42 32.85 -26.89 29.37
C GLY A 42 32.14 -26.99 30.70
N ALA A 43 31.30 -28.00 30.92
CA ALA A 43 31.12 -28.65 32.23
C ALA A 43 30.48 -30.02 32.01
N GLY A 44 31.26 -31.04 32.28
CA GLY A 44 30.88 -32.43 32.07
C GLY A 44 30.05 -33.04 33.20
N ALA A 45 29.49 -34.14 32.86
CA ALA A 45 29.09 -35.35 33.56
C ALA A 45 28.63 -35.29 35.01
N GLY A 46 27.40 -35.69 35.24
CA GLY A 46 26.97 -36.40 36.44
C GLY A 46 25.62 -35.99 36.98
N ASN A 47 24.72 -36.95 36.96
CA ASN A 47 23.51 -37.15 37.76
C ASN A 47 22.18 -36.86 37.06
N GLY A 48 21.35 -37.92 37.15
CA GLY A 48 19.99 -38.06 36.62
C GLY A 48 19.12 -36.84 36.72
N ALA A 49 19.17 -35.99 35.70
CA ALA A 49 18.30 -34.86 35.57
C ALA A 49 16.97 -35.32 34.94
N VAL A 50 15.92 -35.19 35.73
CA VAL A 50 14.54 -35.06 35.22
C VAL A 50 14.59 -34.19 33.97
N ARG A 51 14.30 -34.75 32.81
CA ARG A 51 14.14 -34.00 31.56
C ARG A 51 13.24 -32.83 31.86
N PRO A 52 13.68 -31.57 31.72
CA PRO A 52 12.76 -30.44 31.83
C PRO A 52 11.69 -30.67 30.77
N ALA A 53 10.43 -30.63 31.20
CA ALA A 53 9.28 -30.67 30.29
C ALA A 53 9.58 -29.68 29.19
N ALA A 54 9.56 -30.15 27.92
CA ALA A 54 9.90 -29.35 26.76
C ALA A 54 9.09 -28.05 26.86
N THR A 55 9.77 -26.92 26.94
CA THR A 55 9.16 -25.59 26.97
C THR A 55 8.23 -25.56 25.76
N PRO A 56 6.91 -25.36 25.94
CA PRO A 56 5.98 -25.36 24.81
C PRO A 56 6.50 -24.37 23.79
N THR A 57 6.83 -24.87 22.61
CA THR A 57 7.34 -24.06 21.50
C THR A 57 6.30 -22.98 21.24
N CYS A 58 6.62 -21.72 21.51
CA CYS A 58 5.75 -20.55 21.32
C CYS A 58 5.54 -20.21 19.84
N HIS A 59 5.36 -21.25 19.01
CA HIS A 59 5.08 -21.13 17.59
C HIS A 59 3.58 -20.93 17.35
N SER A 60 3.28 -20.11 16.38
CA SER A 60 1.92 -19.77 15.98
C SER A 60 1.22 -20.97 15.32
N ALA A 61 -0.03 -21.23 15.70
CA ALA A 61 -0.94 -22.12 14.97
C ALA A 61 -1.33 -21.56 13.57
N TRP A 62 -0.85 -20.39 13.18
CA TRP A 62 -1.17 -19.71 11.91
C TRP A 62 -0.30 -20.16 10.75
N THR A 63 0.48 -21.19 10.91
CA THR A 63 1.43 -21.68 9.92
C THR A 63 0.74 -22.40 8.76
N LEU A 64 1.35 -22.36 7.57
CA LEU A 64 0.97 -23.21 6.45
C LEU A 64 1.46 -24.65 6.72
N ALA A 65 0.71 -25.44 7.48
CA ALA A 65 1.01 -26.85 7.63
C ALA A 65 0.92 -27.56 6.27
N GLY A 66 1.98 -28.23 5.85
CA GLY A 66 1.98 -29.19 4.75
C GLY A 66 2.00 -28.66 3.32
N ARG A 67 2.31 -27.37 3.06
CA ARG A 67 2.27 -26.77 1.71
C ARG A 67 3.62 -26.28 1.15
N GLY A 68 4.72 -26.66 1.76
CA GLY A 68 6.06 -26.22 1.37
C GLY A 68 6.43 -26.57 -0.07
N ALA A 69 6.11 -27.78 -0.54
CA ALA A 69 6.45 -28.25 -1.88
C ALA A 69 5.76 -27.43 -2.99
N ALA A 70 4.43 -27.29 -2.94
CA ALA A 70 3.69 -26.54 -3.96
C ALA A 70 4.12 -25.07 -4.06
N LEU A 71 4.48 -24.43 -2.94
CA LEU A 71 5.02 -23.07 -2.93
C LEU A 71 6.44 -23.05 -3.49
N HIS A 72 7.28 -24.02 -3.18
CA HIS A 72 8.63 -24.16 -3.72
C HIS A 72 8.61 -24.26 -5.25
N ASP A 73 7.76 -25.13 -5.80
CA ASP A 73 7.61 -25.33 -7.25
C ASP A 73 7.09 -24.04 -7.93
N ALA A 74 6.13 -23.34 -7.29
CA ALA A 74 5.64 -22.06 -7.78
C ALA A 74 6.72 -20.96 -7.79
N LEU A 75 7.64 -20.99 -6.82
CA LEU A 75 8.77 -20.05 -6.75
C LEU A 75 9.84 -20.36 -7.80
N ALA A 76 10.05 -21.61 -8.15
CA ALA A 76 10.97 -22.05 -9.22
C ALA A 76 10.40 -21.76 -10.62
N ALA A 77 9.08 -21.73 -10.78
CA ALA A 77 8.41 -21.49 -12.04
C ALA A 77 8.65 -20.05 -12.55
N ARG A 78 8.80 -19.92 -13.89
CA ARG A 78 8.92 -18.63 -14.58
C ARG A 78 7.58 -17.99 -14.94
N ARG A 79 6.47 -18.56 -14.51
CA ARG A 79 5.10 -18.07 -14.72
C ARG A 79 4.32 -18.14 -13.41
N ASP A 80 3.18 -17.47 -13.36
CA ASP A 80 2.31 -17.42 -12.16
C ASP A 80 1.42 -18.67 -12.06
N VAL A 81 2.03 -19.84 -11.78
CA VAL A 81 1.31 -21.11 -11.69
C VAL A 81 0.23 -21.11 -10.60
N LEU A 82 0.40 -20.34 -9.52
CA LEU A 82 -0.63 -20.21 -8.48
C LEU A 82 -1.79 -19.35 -8.97
N GLY A 83 -1.49 -18.24 -9.64
CA GLY A 83 -2.50 -17.37 -10.24
C GLY A 83 -3.26 -18.06 -11.35
N GLU A 84 -2.57 -18.72 -12.27
CA GLU A 84 -3.18 -19.51 -13.36
C GLU A 84 -4.16 -20.57 -12.83
N ARG A 85 -3.77 -21.27 -11.75
CA ARG A 85 -4.65 -22.23 -11.08
C ARG A 85 -5.94 -21.59 -10.56
N LEU A 86 -5.86 -20.39 -10.00
CA LEU A 86 -7.06 -19.68 -9.52
C LEU A 86 -7.89 -19.12 -10.68
N LEU A 87 -7.26 -18.66 -11.74
CA LEU A 87 -7.95 -18.19 -12.96
C LEU A 87 -8.72 -19.33 -13.66
N ALA A 88 -8.19 -20.56 -13.63
CA ALA A 88 -8.85 -21.74 -14.20
C ALA A 88 -10.02 -22.27 -13.34
N MET A 89 -10.23 -21.76 -12.13
CA MET A 89 -11.36 -22.19 -11.31
C MET A 89 -12.69 -21.75 -11.95
N ARG A 90 -13.69 -22.65 -12.01
CA ARG A 90 -15.03 -22.36 -12.58
C ARG A 90 -15.67 -21.09 -12.00
N ARG A 91 -15.44 -20.78 -10.71
CA ARG A 91 -15.98 -19.58 -10.04
C ARG A 91 -15.01 -18.38 -10.10
N GLY A 92 -13.87 -18.53 -10.79
CA GLY A 92 -12.78 -17.54 -10.79
C GLY A 92 -12.04 -17.47 -9.45
N PRO A 93 -11.08 -16.53 -9.33
CA PRO A 93 -10.33 -16.30 -8.11
C PRO A 93 -11.25 -15.93 -6.93
N THR A 94 -10.91 -16.43 -5.74
CA THR A 94 -11.57 -16.07 -4.47
C THR A 94 -10.53 -15.83 -3.38
N TYR A 95 -10.84 -14.98 -2.40
CA TYR A 95 -9.96 -14.79 -1.25
C TYR A 95 -9.71 -16.08 -0.48
N ALA A 96 -10.76 -16.89 -0.29
CA ALA A 96 -10.66 -18.17 0.43
C ALA A 96 -9.65 -19.13 -0.23
N ALA A 97 -9.56 -19.15 -1.55
CA ALA A 97 -8.56 -19.93 -2.28
C ALA A 97 -7.17 -19.29 -2.21
N ALA A 98 -7.06 -17.98 -2.47
CA ALA A 98 -5.80 -17.25 -2.46
C ALA A 98 -5.07 -17.32 -1.11
N ARG A 99 -5.79 -17.07 0.00
CA ARG A 99 -5.21 -17.06 1.35
C ARG A 99 -4.59 -18.39 1.79
N ARG A 100 -4.97 -19.50 1.13
CA ARG A 100 -4.43 -20.82 1.43
C ARG A 100 -3.08 -21.08 0.79
N LEU A 101 -2.67 -20.26 -0.17
CA LEU A 101 -1.49 -20.48 -0.98
C LEU A 101 -0.25 -19.77 -0.43
N LEU A 102 -0.43 -18.70 0.37
CA LEU A 102 0.67 -17.94 0.95
C LEU A 102 0.61 -17.92 2.48
N PRO A 103 1.77 -17.83 3.18
CA PRO A 103 1.79 -17.68 4.62
C PRO A 103 1.16 -16.34 5.04
N PRO A 104 0.53 -16.26 6.22
CA PRO A 104 0.08 -14.98 6.76
C PRO A 104 1.27 -14.08 7.05
N LEU A 105 1.12 -12.80 6.74
CA LEU A 105 2.13 -11.78 7.06
C LEU A 105 1.99 -11.38 8.53
N TRP A 106 3.10 -11.47 9.26
CA TRP A 106 3.16 -11.11 10.66
C TRP A 106 4.42 -10.34 11.00
N TYR A 107 5.54 -10.77 10.43
CA TYR A 107 6.84 -10.27 10.77
C TYR A 107 7.16 -8.96 10.03
N ALA A 108 7.65 -7.96 10.74
CA ALA A 108 8.12 -6.72 10.14
C ALA A 108 9.64 -6.65 10.20
N VAL A 109 10.27 -6.33 9.06
CA VAL A 109 11.71 -6.11 8.96
C VAL A 109 11.99 -4.70 8.47
N GLY A 110 13.04 -4.10 9.02
CA GLY A 110 13.56 -2.81 8.62
C GLY A 110 14.64 -2.93 7.55
N HIS A 111 15.28 -1.81 7.30
CA HIS A 111 16.44 -1.76 6.41
C HIS A 111 17.55 -2.69 6.92
N GLY A 112 18.08 -3.53 6.03
CA GLY A 112 19.10 -4.53 6.37
C GLY A 112 18.56 -5.84 6.95
N GLY A 113 17.24 -6.08 6.88
CA GLY A 113 16.63 -7.37 7.26
C GLY A 113 16.46 -7.60 8.75
N ARG A 114 16.65 -6.59 9.59
CA ARG A 114 16.43 -6.69 11.05
C ARG A 114 14.97 -6.44 11.41
N PRO A 115 14.41 -7.12 12.43
CA PRO A 115 13.07 -6.81 12.92
C PRO A 115 12.94 -5.34 13.33
N LEU A 116 11.80 -4.71 13.02
CA LEU A 116 11.49 -3.34 13.43
C LEU A 116 11.15 -3.25 14.92
N THR A 117 10.75 -4.36 15.53
CA THR A 117 10.45 -4.49 16.95
C THR A 117 11.21 -5.68 17.54
N LEU A 118 11.33 -5.72 18.87
CA LEU A 118 11.94 -6.87 19.57
C LEU A 118 11.16 -8.16 19.37
N SER A 119 9.83 -8.07 19.22
CA SER A 119 8.95 -9.23 18.98
C SER A 119 8.92 -9.67 17.52
N GLY A 120 9.43 -8.88 16.59
CA GLY A 120 9.27 -9.11 15.16
C GLY A 120 7.87 -8.84 14.63
N ALA A 121 6.91 -8.43 15.46
CA ALA A 121 5.59 -8.03 15.04
C ALA A 121 5.63 -6.67 14.33
N TYR A 122 4.61 -6.39 13.52
CA TYR A 122 4.49 -5.12 12.80
C TYR A 122 3.83 -4.05 13.68
N TYR A 123 3.97 -2.79 13.26
CA TYR A 123 3.26 -1.66 13.85
C TYR A 123 1.94 -1.40 13.17
N LEU A 124 0.96 -0.97 13.99
CA LEU A 124 -0.20 -0.24 13.51
C LEU A 124 0.01 1.23 13.87
N PRO A 125 0.10 2.13 12.91
CA PRO A 125 0.18 3.55 13.17
C PRO A 125 -1.22 4.09 13.45
N PHE A 126 -1.38 4.75 14.57
CA PHE A 126 -2.60 5.48 14.91
C PHE A 126 -2.28 6.97 14.99
N ALA A 127 -3.11 7.76 14.31
CA ALA A 127 -2.99 9.21 14.27
C ALA A 127 -4.35 9.84 14.07
N TYR A 128 -4.41 11.17 14.13
CA TYR A 128 -5.57 11.88 13.59
C TYR A 128 -5.47 11.99 12.07
N PRO A 129 -6.63 12.15 11.40
CA PRO A 129 -6.64 12.53 10.00
C PRO A 129 -5.75 13.74 9.79
N PHE A 130 -5.04 13.69 8.69
CA PHE A 130 -4.01 14.62 8.31
C PHE A 130 -4.44 16.09 8.37
N THR A 131 -3.58 16.91 8.94
CA THR A 131 -3.56 18.37 8.75
C THR A 131 -2.27 18.75 8.01
N VAL A 132 -2.40 19.51 6.95
CA VAL A 132 -1.36 19.76 5.92
C VAL A 132 -0.03 20.28 6.45
N TYR A 133 0.02 20.93 7.59
CA TYR A 133 1.12 21.78 8.02
C TYR A 133 1.65 21.58 9.45
N GLY A 134 1.16 20.61 10.17
CA GLY A 134 1.63 20.35 11.55
C GLY A 134 2.48 19.09 11.68
N PRO A 135 3.40 19.03 12.65
CA PRO A 135 4.01 17.77 13.03
C PRO A 135 2.91 16.83 13.52
N GLN A 136 2.60 15.83 12.70
CA GLN A 136 1.62 14.84 13.08
C GLN A 136 2.28 13.88 14.09
N ALA A 137 1.70 13.74 15.26
CA ALA A 137 2.11 12.75 16.24
C ALA A 137 1.55 11.38 15.81
N PHE A 138 2.41 10.37 15.82
CA PHE A 138 2.04 8.98 15.61
C PHE A 138 2.15 8.22 16.92
N ALA A 139 1.17 7.39 17.18
CA ALA A 139 1.27 6.29 18.12
C ALA A 139 1.47 5.01 17.32
N LEU A 140 2.52 4.29 17.62
CA LEU A 140 2.82 3.02 16.97
C LEU A 140 2.49 1.89 17.94
N HIS A 141 1.36 1.22 17.72
CA HIS A 141 0.97 0.07 18.51
C HIS A 141 1.52 -1.20 17.89
N VAL A 142 2.29 -1.98 18.67
CA VAL A 142 2.76 -3.28 18.21
C VAL A 142 1.58 -4.24 18.13
N ALA A 143 1.47 -4.96 17.03
CA ALA A 143 0.29 -5.76 16.69
C ALA A 143 -0.01 -6.89 17.68
N ASP A 144 0.98 -7.37 18.44
CA ASP A 144 0.79 -8.36 19.51
C ASP A 144 0.21 -7.76 20.79
N GLY A 145 0.08 -6.44 20.89
CA GLY A 145 -0.40 -5.72 22.05
C GLY A 145 0.65 -5.46 23.13
N SER A 146 1.91 -5.87 22.90
CA SER A 146 2.97 -5.77 23.91
C SER A 146 3.51 -4.38 24.17
N GLU A 147 3.44 -3.51 23.14
CA GLU A 147 4.06 -2.19 23.22
C GLU A 147 3.28 -1.11 22.47
N ILE A 148 3.45 0.11 22.96
CA ILE A 148 3.08 1.35 22.29
C ILE A 148 4.32 2.22 22.22
N ARG A 149 4.67 2.73 21.03
CA ARG A 149 5.80 3.61 20.81
C ARG A 149 5.36 4.98 20.33
N THR A 150 6.11 6.00 20.72
CA THR A 150 5.87 7.36 20.24
C THR A 150 6.67 7.57 18.96
N ARG A 151 5.96 7.82 17.85
CA ARG A 151 6.49 8.24 16.55
C ARG A 151 7.48 7.28 15.88
N ARG A 152 8.44 6.67 16.61
CA ARG A 152 9.48 5.81 16.04
C ARG A 152 9.57 4.49 16.80
N ALA A 153 10.06 3.47 16.11
CA ALA A 153 10.29 2.14 16.67
C ALA A 153 11.22 2.13 17.91
N ASP A 154 12.19 3.02 17.91
CA ASP A 154 13.16 3.27 18.98
C ASP A 154 12.75 4.42 19.92
N GLY A 155 11.56 4.99 19.71
CA GLY A 155 11.04 6.09 20.51
C GLY A 155 10.61 5.68 21.92
N PRO A 156 10.32 6.66 22.80
CA PRO A 156 9.77 6.39 24.11
C PRO A 156 8.45 5.61 23.99
N GLY A 157 8.17 4.77 24.98
CA GLY A 157 7.02 3.90 24.87
C GLY A 157 6.56 3.27 26.15
N LEU A 158 5.48 2.53 26.03
CA LEU A 158 4.85 1.74 27.06
C LEU A 158 4.97 0.26 26.70
N THR A 159 5.46 -0.56 27.64
CA THR A 159 5.54 -2.02 27.47
C THR A 159 4.64 -2.70 28.51
N VAL A 160 3.92 -3.73 28.09
CA VAL A 160 2.97 -4.49 28.92
C VAL A 160 3.59 -5.83 29.30
N PHE A 161 3.68 -6.11 30.60
CA PHE A 161 4.05 -7.40 31.17
C PHE A 161 2.89 -8.00 31.95
N VAL A 162 2.79 -9.33 31.94
CA VAL A 162 1.69 -10.12 32.53
C VAL A 162 2.22 -11.34 33.30
N GLY A 163 1.33 -12.18 33.79
CA GLY A 163 1.66 -13.41 34.49
C GLY A 163 2.17 -13.14 35.90
N ASP A 164 3.45 -13.22 36.12
CA ASP A 164 4.14 -12.81 37.36
C ASP A 164 4.69 -11.38 37.27
N GLY A 165 4.32 -10.64 36.23
CA GLY A 165 4.83 -9.30 35.94
C GLY A 165 6.13 -9.28 35.16
N ARG A 166 6.64 -10.43 34.69
CA ARG A 166 7.86 -10.57 33.91
C ARG A 166 7.62 -11.08 32.47
N GLU A 167 6.54 -11.80 32.24
CA GLU A 167 6.17 -12.26 30.90
C GLU A 167 5.68 -11.09 30.06
N ARG A 168 6.36 -10.78 28.96
CA ARG A 168 5.90 -9.75 28.04
C ARG A 168 4.59 -10.21 27.36
N TYR A 169 3.58 -9.37 27.38
CA TYR A 169 2.31 -9.61 26.70
C TYR A 169 2.57 -9.99 25.24
N GLY A 170 1.87 -11.00 24.72
CA GLY A 170 1.99 -11.40 23.32
C GLY A 170 3.28 -12.10 22.91
N SER A 171 4.23 -12.32 23.84
CA SER A 171 5.54 -12.93 23.53
C SER A 171 5.44 -14.38 23.03
N CYS A 172 4.37 -15.10 23.34
CA CYS A 172 4.11 -16.45 22.90
C CYS A 172 2.97 -16.47 21.85
N LEU A 173 3.32 -16.59 20.57
CA LEU A 173 2.36 -16.56 19.47
C LEU A 173 1.31 -17.69 19.53
N ALA A 174 1.67 -18.85 20.10
CA ALA A 174 0.72 -19.96 20.28
C ALA A 174 -0.42 -19.63 21.27
N ARG A 175 -0.20 -18.69 22.16
CA ARG A 175 -1.16 -18.24 23.18
C ARG A 175 -1.79 -16.89 22.84
N LEU A 176 -1.36 -16.27 21.75
CA LEU A 176 -1.87 -15.00 21.26
C LEU A 176 -3.01 -15.26 20.26
N ARG A 177 -4.17 -14.67 20.49
CA ARG A 177 -5.24 -14.63 19.48
C ARG A 177 -4.86 -13.65 18.37
N PRO A 178 -5.20 -13.95 17.09
CA PRO A 178 -4.92 -13.05 15.98
C PRO A 178 -5.42 -11.63 16.26
N PRO A 179 -4.59 -10.59 16.07
CA PRO A 179 -5.00 -9.21 16.25
C PRO A 179 -6.06 -8.84 15.24
N ARG A 180 -6.98 -7.97 15.64
CA ARG A 180 -8.08 -7.47 14.81
C ARG A 180 -8.29 -5.98 15.07
N LEU A 181 -8.87 -5.32 14.10
CA LEU A 181 -9.41 -3.97 14.29
C LEU A 181 -10.87 -4.05 14.75
N ALA A 182 -11.28 -3.10 15.59
CA ALA A 182 -12.69 -2.97 15.94
C ALA A 182 -13.53 -2.69 14.68
N ARG A 183 -14.73 -3.25 14.61
CA ARG A 183 -15.62 -3.16 13.44
C ARG A 183 -14.97 -3.66 12.13
N GLY A 184 -13.86 -4.41 12.23
CA GLY A 184 -13.08 -4.91 11.09
C GLY A 184 -12.08 -3.90 10.51
N TRP A 185 -12.28 -2.58 10.69
CA TRP A 185 -11.50 -1.54 10.01
C TRP A 185 -11.10 -0.34 10.87
N LEU A 186 -11.85 -0.08 11.96
CA LEU A 186 -11.60 1.08 12.81
C LEU A 186 -10.24 0.95 13.51
N PRO A 187 -9.39 2.02 13.55
CA PRO A 187 -8.05 1.95 14.14
C PRO A 187 -8.10 1.83 15.67
N VAL A 188 -8.63 0.74 16.13
CA VAL A 188 -8.72 0.28 17.52
C VAL A 188 -8.29 -1.16 17.54
N LEU A 189 -7.09 -1.43 18.03
CA LEU A 189 -6.49 -2.74 18.08
C LEU A 189 -7.12 -3.59 19.18
N ARG A 190 -7.51 -4.81 18.84
CA ARG A 190 -8.00 -5.83 19.77
C ARG A 190 -7.06 -7.03 19.72
N THR A 191 -6.54 -7.41 20.87
CA THR A 191 -5.73 -8.62 21.07
C THR A 191 -6.25 -9.44 22.24
N GLY A 192 -5.94 -10.73 22.23
CA GLY A 192 -6.22 -11.61 23.37
C GLY A 192 -4.99 -12.48 23.62
N TYR A 193 -4.62 -12.67 24.87
CA TYR A 193 -3.45 -13.42 25.28
C TYR A 193 -3.76 -14.32 26.48
N ALA A 194 -3.07 -15.44 26.59
CA ALA A 194 -3.04 -16.24 27.80
C ALA A 194 -1.59 -16.35 28.26
N ASP A 195 -1.31 -16.05 29.53
CA ASP A 195 0.04 -16.16 30.06
C ASP A 195 0.43 -17.63 30.38
N ALA A 196 1.67 -17.84 30.80
CA ALA A 196 2.18 -19.14 31.18
C ALA A 196 1.51 -19.72 32.44
N ARG A 197 0.86 -18.90 33.23
CA ARG A 197 0.17 -19.27 34.50
C ARG A 197 -1.31 -19.54 34.32
N GLY A 198 -1.86 -19.31 33.10
CA GLY A 198 -3.25 -19.58 32.74
C GLY A 198 -4.20 -18.39 32.87
N ALA A 199 -3.73 -17.21 33.29
CA ALA A 199 -4.57 -16.01 33.26
C ALA A 199 -4.84 -15.58 31.81
N ARG A 200 -6.03 -15.11 31.53
CA ARG A 200 -6.51 -14.66 30.21
C ARG A 200 -6.64 -13.15 30.19
N TYR A 201 -6.25 -12.58 29.05
CA TYR A 201 -6.24 -11.14 28.85
C TYR A 201 -6.96 -10.80 27.54
N ALA A 202 -7.80 -9.76 27.58
CA ALA A 202 -8.40 -9.15 26.39
C ALA A 202 -8.04 -7.66 26.40
N GLN A 203 -7.20 -7.24 25.45
CA GLN A 203 -6.74 -5.87 25.33
C GLN A 203 -7.40 -5.16 24.18
N GLU A 204 -7.87 -3.93 24.42
CA GLU A 204 -8.25 -2.98 23.38
C GLU A 204 -7.37 -1.75 23.52
N SER A 205 -6.75 -1.27 22.44
CA SER A 205 -5.92 -0.07 22.43
C SER A 205 -6.12 0.77 21.18
N PHE A 206 -6.05 2.10 21.33
CA PHE A 206 -6.20 3.06 20.26
C PHE A 206 -5.51 4.38 20.62
N ALA A 207 -5.34 5.27 19.65
CA ALA A 207 -4.88 6.63 19.89
C ALA A 207 -6.02 7.64 19.68
N GLY A 208 -6.11 8.58 20.59
CA GLY A 208 -7.15 9.61 20.62
C GLY A 208 -6.66 10.90 21.24
N ARG A 209 -7.59 11.78 21.59
CA ARG A 209 -7.35 13.02 22.35
C ARG A 209 -8.17 13.02 23.63
N ILE A 210 -7.65 13.73 24.62
CA ILE A 210 -8.39 14.12 25.82
C ILE A 210 -8.63 15.63 25.72
N PRO A 211 -9.84 16.16 26.03
CA PRO A 211 -10.06 17.60 26.13
C PRO A 211 -9.02 18.25 27.04
N GLY A 212 -8.47 19.40 26.65
CA GLY A 212 -7.39 20.08 27.36
C GLY A 212 -5.98 19.55 27.13
N ILE A 213 -5.81 18.36 26.57
CA ILE A 213 -4.49 17.80 26.20
C ILE A 213 -4.22 17.99 24.71
N ARG A 214 -3.23 18.81 24.36
CA ARG A 214 -2.85 19.04 22.94
C ARG A 214 -2.11 17.88 22.30
N SER A 215 -1.59 16.92 23.09
CA SER A 215 -0.86 15.75 22.63
C SER A 215 -1.80 14.62 22.18
N LEU A 216 -1.32 13.75 21.32
CA LEU A 216 -1.92 12.45 21.07
C LEU A 216 -1.78 11.59 22.32
N VAL A 217 -2.83 10.82 22.64
CA VAL A 217 -2.89 9.92 23.79
C VAL A 217 -3.25 8.52 23.30
N SER A 218 -2.45 7.52 23.64
CA SER A 218 -2.83 6.12 23.45
C SER A 218 -3.54 5.61 24.70
N PHE A 219 -4.70 5.01 24.49
CA PHE A 219 -5.49 4.39 25.54
C PHE A 219 -5.35 2.88 25.47
N VAL A 220 -5.31 2.24 26.63
CA VAL A 220 -5.34 0.78 26.77
C VAL A 220 -6.40 0.42 27.81
N ARG A 221 -7.33 -0.45 27.41
CA ARG A 221 -8.22 -1.16 28.32
C ARG A 221 -7.84 -2.63 28.31
N LEU A 222 -7.44 -3.16 29.46
CA LEU A 222 -7.06 -4.55 29.62
C LEU A 222 -8.04 -5.24 30.58
N ARG A 223 -8.82 -6.18 30.05
CA ARG A 223 -9.64 -7.07 30.86
C ARG A 223 -8.80 -8.31 31.23
N VAL A 224 -8.76 -8.62 32.51
CA VAL A 224 -8.01 -9.72 33.07
C VAL A 224 -8.98 -10.72 33.68
N ASP A 225 -8.79 -11.99 33.36
CA ASP A 225 -9.46 -13.13 34.02
C ASP A 225 -8.37 -14.06 34.56
N ALA A 226 -8.17 -13.99 35.87
CA ALA A 226 -7.22 -14.81 36.63
C ALA A 226 -7.93 -15.81 37.55
N ALA A 227 -9.26 -16.01 37.42
CA ALA A 227 -10.02 -16.89 38.30
C ALA A 227 -9.50 -18.33 38.34
N HIS A 228 -8.95 -18.79 37.22
CA HIS A 228 -8.40 -20.15 37.07
C HIS A 228 -6.85 -20.16 36.91
N ALA A 229 -6.21 -19.03 37.17
CA ALA A 229 -4.75 -18.93 37.06
C ALA A 229 -4.03 -19.54 38.27
N ARG A 230 -2.79 -19.97 38.07
CA ARG A 230 -1.93 -20.43 39.16
C ARG A 230 -1.41 -19.21 39.95
N GLY A 231 -2.20 -18.74 40.92
CA GLY A 231 -1.95 -17.58 41.76
C GLY A 231 -2.43 -16.25 41.16
N ALA A 232 -2.15 -15.15 41.84
CA ALA A 232 -2.55 -13.83 41.35
C ALA A 232 -1.84 -13.48 40.03
N ALA A 233 -2.58 -12.90 39.09
CA ALA A 233 -1.99 -12.29 37.90
C ALA A 233 -1.39 -10.92 38.25
N VAL A 234 -0.14 -10.69 37.90
CA VAL A 234 0.53 -9.40 38.03
C VAL A 234 0.66 -8.77 36.65
N VAL A 235 0.00 -7.61 36.47
CA VAL A 235 0.11 -6.81 35.25
C VAL A 235 0.99 -5.61 35.54
N ARG A 236 2.02 -5.40 34.72
CA ARG A 236 2.91 -4.23 34.83
C ARG A 236 2.92 -3.46 33.50
N PHE A 237 2.68 -2.17 33.60
CA PHE A 237 2.90 -1.21 32.52
C PHE A 237 4.20 -0.46 32.81
N VAL A 238 5.20 -0.64 31.97
CA VAL A 238 6.53 -0.05 32.16
C VAL A 238 6.77 1.02 31.11
N ALA A 239 6.99 2.25 31.57
CA ALA A 239 7.27 3.39 30.70
C ALA A 239 8.78 3.53 30.42
N SER A 240 9.16 3.70 29.15
CA SER A 240 10.49 4.19 28.77
C SER A 240 10.43 5.70 28.56
N PRO A 241 11.35 6.49 29.17
CA PRO A 241 11.27 7.95 29.15
C PRO A 241 11.65 8.54 27.81
N GLY A 242 11.19 9.76 27.56
CA GLY A 242 11.59 10.61 26.44
C GLY A 242 10.48 11.60 26.04
N PHE A 243 10.86 12.74 25.49
CA PHE A 243 10.01 13.79 24.94
C PHE A 243 8.88 14.31 25.87
N GLY A 244 9.01 14.12 27.20
CA GLY A 244 7.97 14.45 28.16
C GLY A 244 6.74 13.53 28.11
N ALA A 245 6.86 12.37 27.51
CA ALA A 245 5.81 11.35 27.51
C ALA A 245 5.52 10.86 28.93
N ARG A 246 4.22 10.58 29.23
CA ARG A 246 3.74 10.27 30.59
C ARG A 246 2.77 9.10 30.56
N LEU A 247 2.94 8.19 31.52
CA LEU A 247 1.98 7.12 31.82
C LEU A 247 0.97 7.62 32.87
N LEU A 248 -0.31 7.52 32.53
CA LEU A 248 -1.43 7.72 33.44
C LEU A 248 -2.10 6.37 33.69
N ALA A 249 -2.60 6.18 34.90
CA ALA A 249 -3.27 4.96 35.32
C ALA A 249 -4.56 5.26 36.09
N ASP A 250 -5.48 4.32 36.12
CA ASP A 250 -6.65 4.39 36.96
C ASP A 250 -6.28 4.30 38.46
N ALA A 251 -7.28 4.52 39.36
CA ALA A 251 -7.04 4.58 40.80
C ALA A 251 -6.59 3.25 41.43
N ALA A 252 -6.79 2.11 40.75
CA ALA A 252 -6.37 0.79 41.22
C ALA A 252 -4.90 0.48 40.96
N GLY A 253 -4.19 1.30 40.19
CA GLY A 253 -2.80 1.11 39.83
C GLY A 253 -1.80 1.57 40.85
N GLU A 254 -0.97 0.69 41.40
CA GLU A 254 0.15 1.02 42.29
C GLU A 254 1.36 1.51 41.49
N ARG A 255 1.97 2.62 41.90
CA ARG A 255 3.20 3.14 41.29
C ARG A 255 4.38 2.22 41.61
N ASP A 256 5.14 1.85 40.58
CA ASP A 256 6.37 1.02 40.71
C ASP A 256 7.46 1.66 39.82
N GLY A 257 8.25 2.53 40.41
CA GLY A 257 9.28 3.30 39.73
C GLY A 257 8.67 4.10 38.54
N ARG A 258 9.07 3.72 37.32
CA ARG A 258 8.54 4.35 36.06
C ARG A 258 7.31 3.65 35.52
N GLY A 259 6.73 2.73 36.28
CA GLY A 259 5.60 1.93 35.86
C GLY A 259 4.42 2.01 36.78
N VAL A 260 3.45 1.15 36.48
CA VAL A 260 2.25 0.91 37.29
C VAL A 260 2.02 -0.59 37.34
N VAL A 261 1.68 -1.12 38.51
CA VAL A 261 1.46 -2.54 38.79
C VAL A 261 0.03 -2.77 39.29
N TYR A 262 -0.56 -3.85 38.83
CA TYR A 262 -1.86 -4.37 39.28
C TYR A 262 -1.69 -5.81 39.71
N ARG A 263 -2.27 -6.19 40.88
CA ARG A 263 -2.33 -7.56 41.39
C ARG A 263 -3.76 -8.05 41.43
N ILE A 264 -4.08 -9.06 40.63
CA ILE A 264 -5.47 -9.45 40.36
C ILE A 264 -5.66 -10.92 40.76
N ARG A 265 -6.67 -11.14 41.62
CA ARG A 265 -7.23 -12.46 41.92
C ARG A 265 -8.68 -12.46 41.45
N GLY A 266 -9.03 -13.25 40.42
CA GLY A 266 -10.35 -13.22 39.80
C GLY A 266 -10.39 -12.36 38.54
N THR A 267 -11.36 -11.46 38.41
CA THR A 267 -11.53 -10.63 37.21
C THR A 267 -11.33 -9.14 37.52
N ALA A 268 -10.74 -8.41 36.57
CA ALA A 268 -10.57 -6.97 36.67
C ALA A 268 -10.58 -6.29 35.30
N VAL A 269 -10.85 -4.99 35.29
CA VAL A 269 -10.69 -4.12 34.11
C VAL A 269 -9.75 -2.99 34.48
N ILE A 270 -8.66 -2.86 33.75
CA ILE A 270 -7.60 -1.88 33.95
C ILE A 270 -7.68 -0.85 32.82
N HIS A 271 -7.53 0.43 33.15
CA HIS A 271 -7.43 1.52 32.21
C HIS A 271 -6.11 2.26 32.40
N VAL A 272 -5.33 2.37 31.32
CA VAL A 272 -4.11 3.21 31.31
C VAL A 272 -4.10 4.07 30.05
N ALA A 273 -3.39 5.20 30.14
CA ALA A 273 -3.18 6.07 29.02
C ALA A 273 -1.70 6.47 28.91
N TRP A 274 -1.20 6.47 27.67
CA TRP A 274 0.14 6.94 27.35
C TRP A 274 0.05 8.26 26.59
N VAL A 275 0.46 9.35 27.25
CA VAL A 275 0.52 10.69 26.66
C VAL A 275 1.84 10.83 25.92
N HIS A 276 1.79 11.12 24.61
CA HIS A 276 2.97 11.04 23.71
C HIS A 276 3.91 12.26 23.77
N ALA A 277 3.51 13.36 24.39
CA ALA A 277 4.34 14.55 24.60
C ALA A 277 3.99 15.23 25.92
N ARG A 278 4.80 16.21 26.33
CA ARG A 278 4.59 16.95 27.56
C ARG A 278 3.19 17.59 27.57
N ALA A 279 2.41 17.27 28.56
CA ALA A 279 1.09 17.84 28.80
C ALA A 279 0.88 18.04 30.31
N ASN A 280 0.35 19.22 30.67
CA ASN A 280 -0.10 19.51 32.02
C ASN A 280 -1.56 19.05 32.13
N ALA A 281 -1.78 17.83 32.57
CA ALA A 281 -3.13 17.36 32.91
C ALA A 281 -3.04 16.23 33.94
N ASP A 282 -3.65 16.41 35.06
CA ASP A 282 -3.91 15.38 36.06
C ASP A 282 -5.28 14.76 35.76
N ILE A 283 -5.28 13.81 34.84
CA ILE A 283 -6.46 13.04 34.45
C ILE A 283 -6.24 11.59 34.87
N VAL A 284 -7.22 11.03 35.55
CA VAL A 284 -7.28 9.60 35.82
C VAL A 284 -8.00 8.94 34.63
N PRO A 285 -7.34 8.04 33.88
CA PRO A 285 -7.95 7.35 32.76
C PRO A 285 -8.86 6.22 33.26
N ASP A 286 -10.05 6.58 33.71
CA ASP A 286 -11.09 5.63 34.10
C ASP A 286 -11.89 5.12 32.90
N GLY A 287 -12.90 4.27 33.16
CA GLY A 287 -13.78 3.74 32.12
C GLY A 287 -14.54 4.82 31.35
N ALA A 288 -14.96 5.89 31.99
CA ALA A 288 -15.73 6.99 31.38
C ALA A 288 -14.86 7.80 30.40
N VAL A 289 -13.64 8.17 30.83
CA VAL A 289 -12.65 8.86 29.97
C VAL A 289 -12.28 7.98 28.77
N TYR A 290 -12.07 6.68 29.01
CA TYR A 290 -11.76 5.72 27.96
C TYR A 290 -12.90 5.64 26.92
N ASP A 291 -14.15 5.42 27.36
CA ASP A 291 -15.28 5.23 26.46
C ASP A 291 -15.65 6.54 25.73
N ALA A 292 -15.48 7.69 26.33
CA ALA A 292 -15.64 9.00 25.67
C ALA A 292 -14.62 9.19 24.56
N ALA A 293 -13.33 8.92 24.83
CA ALA A 293 -12.25 8.99 23.84
C ALA A 293 -12.46 7.96 22.71
N ARG A 294 -12.87 6.75 23.05
CA ARG A 294 -13.18 5.67 22.11
C ARG A 294 -14.33 6.05 21.16
N GLY A 295 -15.40 6.64 21.71
CA GLY A 295 -16.53 7.17 20.95
C GLY A 295 -16.11 8.32 20.02
N ALA A 296 -15.25 9.24 20.50
CA ALA A 296 -14.72 10.33 19.69
C ALA A 296 -13.89 9.85 18.51
N VAL A 297 -13.02 8.85 18.68
CA VAL A 297 -12.24 8.23 17.60
C VAL A 297 -13.16 7.55 16.58
N SER A 298 -14.21 6.87 17.02
CA SER A 298 -15.19 6.26 16.13
C SER A 298 -15.86 7.31 15.24
N ARG A 299 -16.44 8.35 15.84
CA ARG A 299 -17.08 9.44 15.09
C ARG A 299 -16.13 10.16 14.15
N LEU A 300 -14.87 10.38 14.57
CA LEU A 300 -13.86 11.05 13.77
C LEU A 300 -13.64 10.30 12.43
N TRP A 301 -13.44 8.99 12.50
CA TRP A 301 -13.15 8.20 11.30
C TRP A 301 -14.41 7.91 10.49
N ASP A 302 -15.57 7.71 11.12
CA ASP A 302 -16.85 7.63 10.41
C ASP A 302 -17.09 8.89 9.57
N ASN A 303 -16.93 10.08 10.18
CA ASN A 303 -17.09 11.36 9.48
C ASN A 303 -16.02 11.60 8.40
N ALA A 304 -14.77 11.15 8.64
CA ALA A 304 -13.70 11.33 7.68
C ALA A 304 -13.92 10.48 6.41
N LEU A 305 -14.40 9.25 6.57
CA LEU A 305 -14.67 8.36 5.44
C LEU A 305 -15.98 8.69 4.72
N ALA A 306 -17.01 9.14 5.45
CA ALA A 306 -18.31 9.52 4.87
C ALA A 306 -18.24 10.71 3.88
N ARG A 307 -17.15 11.47 3.88
CA ARG A 307 -16.93 12.57 2.93
C ARG A 307 -16.54 12.11 1.53
N GLY A 308 -16.14 10.87 1.38
CA GLY A 308 -15.65 10.30 0.12
C GLY A 308 -16.64 9.33 -0.51
N THR A 309 -16.15 8.66 -1.54
CA THR A 309 -16.84 7.54 -2.19
C THR A 309 -17.07 6.40 -1.20
N THR A 310 -18.24 5.78 -1.27
CA THR A 310 -18.54 4.58 -0.48
C THR A 310 -18.74 3.38 -1.39
N PHE A 311 -18.06 2.29 -1.07
CA PHE A 311 -18.21 0.99 -1.70
C PHE A 311 -18.78 -0.02 -0.72
N GLU A 312 -19.94 -0.58 -1.05
CA GLU A 312 -20.55 -1.69 -0.33
C GLU A 312 -20.62 -2.89 -1.26
N VAL A 313 -19.88 -3.93 -0.91
CA VAL A 313 -19.82 -5.17 -1.70
C VAL A 313 -20.15 -6.38 -0.82
N PRO A 314 -20.63 -7.51 -1.40
CA PRO A 314 -21.08 -8.65 -0.63
C PRO A 314 -19.98 -9.38 0.15
N GLU A 315 -18.75 -8.93 0.11
CA GLU A 315 -17.59 -9.51 0.79
C GLU A 315 -17.04 -8.53 1.83
N GLN A 316 -17.54 -8.65 3.07
CA GLN A 316 -17.23 -7.71 4.16
C GLN A 316 -15.73 -7.48 4.34
N ARG A 317 -14.89 -8.50 4.14
CA ARG A 317 -13.43 -8.37 4.24
C ARG A 317 -12.85 -7.36 3.25
N VAL A 318 -13.43 -7.24 2.06
CA VAL A 318 -12.99 -6.24 1.06
C VAL A 318 -13.34 -4.83 1.53
N VAL A 319 -14.54 -4.66 2.09
CA VAL A 319 -15.00 -3.39 2.69
C VAL A 319 -14.14 -3.00 3.90
N ASP A 320 -13.82 -3.97 4.75
CA ASP A 320 -12.97 -3.75 5.92
C ASP A 320 -11.55 -3.35 5.51
N ALA A 321 -10.99 -4.02 4.50
CA ALA A 321 -9.69 -3.70 3.94
C ALA A 321 -9.67 -2.30 3.32
N GLU A 322 -10.65 -1.97 2.50
CA GLU A 322 -10.79 -0.65 1.87
C GLU A 322 -10.83 0.47 2.91
N ARG A 323 -11.70 0.36 3.89
CA ARG A 323 -11.84 1.37 4.96
C ARG A 323 -10.58 1.49 5.81
N SER A 324 -9.97 0.35 6.18
CA SER A 324 -8.71 0.34 6.94
C SER A 324 -7.57 0.99 6.17
N LEU A 325 -7.44 0.71 4.85
CA LEU A 325 -6.40 1.28 4.01
C LEU A 325 -6.62 2.77 3.72
N LEU A 326 -7.88 3.24 3.61
CA LEU A 326 -8.19 4.67 3.56
C LEU A 326 -7.81 5.38 4.86
N VAL A 327 -8.09 4.78 6.03
CA VAL A 327 -7.64 5.29 7.34
C VAL A 327 -6.12 5.40 7.38
N GLN A 328 -5.41 4.34 6.94
CA GLN A 328 -3.96 4.34 6.90
C GLN A 328 -3.42 5.40 5.92
N GLN A 329 -3.99 5.50 4.72
CA GLN A 329 -3.57 6.48 3.72
C GLN A 329 -3.79 7.93 4.19
N ARG A 330 -4.92 8.21 4.85
CA ARG A 330 -5.17 9.52 5.45
C ARG A 330 -4.24 9.82 6.64
N SER A 331 -3.82 8.80 7.37
CA SER A 331 -2.85 8.93 8.46
C SER A 331 -1.42 9.15 7.94
N LEU A 332 -1.01 8.39 6.93
CA LEU A 332 0.29 8.53 6.25
C LEU A 332 0.40 9.87 5.52
N ALA A 333 -0.67 10.28 4.86
CA ALA A 333 -0.74 11.46 3.99
C ALA A 333 0.33 11.38 2.88
N TRP A 334 1.34 12.27 2.93
CA TRP A 334 2.42 12.35 1.96
C TRP A 334 3.58 11.37 2.24
N ARG A 335 3.57 10.69 3.38
CA ARG A 335 4.68 9.84 3.81
C ARG A 335 4.62 8.47 3.12
N TYR A 336 5.78 8.00 2.73
CA TYR A 336 5.92 6.65 2.17
C TYR A 336 5.65 5.57 3.21
N SER A 337 6.18 5.75 4.42
CA SER A 337 5.98 4.90 5.58
C SER A 337 6.13 5.72 6.87
N VAL A 338 5.92 5.14 8.04
CA VAL A 338 6.12 5.79 9.35
C VAL A 338 6.83 4.87 10.33
N GLY A 339 7.45 5.46 11.36
CA GLY A 339 8.15 4.72 12.41
C GLY A 339 9.51 4.15 12.00
N ASN A 340 10.01 4.46 10.83
CA ASN A 340 11.25 3.98 10.25
C ASN A 340 11.93 5.12 9.46
N PRO A 341 13.16 4.91 8.91
CA PRO A 341 13.87 5.95 8.15
C PRO A 341 13.19 6.46 6.88
N TYR A 342 12.17 5.77 6.40
CA TYR A 342 11.41 6.12 5.18
C TYR A 342 10.17 6.97 5.48
N GLU A 343 10.16 7.71 6.59
CA GLU A 343 9.18 8.76 6.85
C GLU A 343 9.48 10.00 5.97
N GLU A 344 9.42 9.80 4.68
CA GLU A 344 9.79 10.78 3.66
C GLU A 344 8.75 10.87 2.54
N LEU A 345 8.87 11.91 1.70
CA LEU A 345 8.10 12.04 0.47
C LEU A 345 8.79 11.23 -0.63
N SER A 346 8.27 10.05 -0.95
CA SER A 346 8.61 9.32 -2.15
C SER A 346 7.73 9.80 -3.30
N PHE A 347 8.32 10.44 -4.32
CA PHE A 347 7.55 11.25 -5.28
C PHE A 347 6.53 10.46 -6.09
N ALA A 348 6.93 9.34 -6.69
CA ALA A 348 6.04 8.55 -7.54
C ALA A 348 4.87 8.00 -6.73
N GLU A 349 5.16 7.40 -5.59
CA GLU A 349 4.19 6.74 -4.71
C GLU A 349 3.25 7.74 -4.05
N ALA A 350 3.77 8.88 -3.59
CA ALA A 350 2.95 9.92 -3.00
C ALA A 350 1.99 10.56 -4.02
N LEU A 351 2.43 10.74 -5.27
CA LEU A 351 1.59 11.29 -6.33
C LEU A 351 0.55 10.27 -6.81
N ASP A 352 0.88 8.98 -6.86
CA ASP A 352 -0.12 7.94 -7.09
C ASP A 352 -1.15 7.88 -5.95
N ALA A 353 -0.71 8.03 -4.69
CA ALA A 353 -1.60 8.14 -3.55
C ALA A 353 -2.53 9.37 -3.64
N ALA A 354 -2.01 10.52 -4.09
CA ALA A 354 -2.82 11.71 -4.31
C ALA A 354 -3.92 11.47 -5.38
N ARG A 355 -3.57 10.82 -6.49
CA ARG A 355 -4.52 10.47 -7.55
C ARG A 355 -5.63 9.54 -7.06
N VAL A 356 -5.26 8.50 -6.31
CA VAL A 356 -6.21 7.52 -5.79
C VAL A 356 -7.09 8.12 -4.70
N THR A 357 -6.55 8.90 -3.77
CA THR A 357 -7.36 9.58 -2.75
C THR A 357 -8.31 10.60 -3.35
N ALA A 358 -7.94 11.30 -4.44
CA ALA A 358 -8.85 12.14 -5.21
C ALA A 358 -9.98 11.32 -5.86
N ALA A 359 -9.66 10.15 -6.41
CA ALA A 359 -10.65 9.25 -7.00
C ALA A 359 -11.63 8.66 -5.98
N TYR A 360 -11.22 8.60 -4.71
CA TYR A 360 -12.09 8.28 -3.57
C TYR A 360 -12.80 9.51 -2.97
N GLY A 361 -12.68 10.69 -3.58
CA GLY A 361 -13.35 11.91 -3.12
C GLY A 361 -12.67 12.61 -1.94
N HIS A 362 -11.47 12.21 -1.55
CA HIS A 362 -10.70 12.84 -0.46
C HIS A 362 -9.76 13.93 -1.01
N ALA A 363 -10.35 14.99 -1.56
CA ALA A 363 -9.62 16.10 -2.19
C ALA A 363 -8.64 16.79 -1.22
N ASP A 364 -8.99 16.92 0.06
CA ASP A 364 -8.18 17.53 1.10
C ASP A 364 -6.78 16.90 1.22
N VAL A 365 -6.71 15.57 1.21
CA VAL A 365 -5.45 14.81 1.28
C VAL A 365 -4.67 14.91 -0.03
N SER A 366 -5.36 14.73 -1.17
CA SER A 366 -4.75 14.75 -2.49
C SER A 366 -4.12 16.09 -2.83
N GLU A 367 -4.81 17.20 -2.55
CA GLU A 367 -4.26 18.55 -2.73
C GLU A 367 -3.02 18.79 -1.87
N ALA A 368 -3.11 18.39 -0.61
CA ALA A 368 -2.00 18.54 0.32
C ALA A 368 -0.74 17.82 -0.16
N ILE A 369 -0.88 16.60 -0.67
CA ILE A 369 0.23 15.82 -1.22
C ILE A 369 0.79 16.52 -2.47
N LEU A 370 -0.05 16.92 -3.43
CA LEU A 370 0.39 17.59 -4.65
C LEU A 370 1.14 18.90 -4.35
N ARG A 371 0.58 19.76 -3.48
CA ARG A 371 1.19 21.02 -3.09
C ARG A 371 2.55 20.83 -2.42
N LEU A 372 2.68 19.79 -1.58
CA LEU A 372 3.95 19.45 -0.95
C LEU A 372 4.97 18.95 -1.99
N ALA A 373 4.56 18.05 -2.89
CA ALA A 373 5.42 17.52 -3.95
C ALA A 373 5.94 18.64 -4.85
N VAL A 374 5.07 19.56 -5.28
CA VAL A 374 5.44 20.73 -6.10
C VAL A 374 6.46 21.62 -5.38
N ARG A 375 6.24 21.91 -4.09
CA ARG A 375 7.19 22.72 -3.30
C ARG A 375 8.54 22.04 -3.05
N ARG A 376 8.55 20.70 -3.01
CA ARG A 376 9.77 19.90 -2.78
C ARG A 376 10.40 19.38 -4.05
N LEU A 377 9.95 19.79 -5.22
CA LEU A 377 10.65 19.53 -6.46
C LEU A 377 12.05 20.16 -6.35
N PRO A 378 13.13 19.38 -6.32
CA PRO A 378 14.47 19.93 -6.22
C PRO A 378 14.86 20.63 -7.53
N ALA A 379 15.80 21.59 -7.49
CA ALA A 379 16.28 22.31 -8.67
C ALA A 379 16.79 21.38 -9.79
N ARG A 380 17.28 20.18 -9.42
CA ARG A 380 17.68 19.11 -10.36
C ARG A 380 16.83 17.87 -10.11
N TYR A 381 15.56 17.90 -10.51
CA TYR A 381 14.68 16.75 -10.45
C TYR A 381 14.76 15.90 -11.73
N THR A 382 14.43 14.61 -11.61
CA THR A 382 14.38 13.69 -12.75
C THR A 382 13.19 14.00 -13.65
N ASN A 383 13.29 13.61 -14.94
CA ASN A 383 12.19 13.73 -15.88
C ASN A 383 10.98 12.90 -15.41
N TRP A 384 11.21 11.71 -14.83
CA TRP A 384 10.16 10.90 -14.26
C TRP A 384 9.36 11.64 -13.18
N ARG A 385 10.02 12.32 -12.24
CA ARG A 385 9.36 13.16 -11.21
C ARG A 385 8.57 14.30 -11.83
N ALA A 386 9.13 14.94 -12.85
CA ALA A 386 8.44 15.97 -13.62
C ALA A 386 7.15 15.45 -14.24
N GLY A 387 7.22 14.33 -14.93
CA GLY A 387 6.06 13.66 -15.52
C GLY A 387 5.00 13.28 -14.49
N ALA A 388 5.41 12.69 -13.37
CA ALA A 388 4.50 12.29 -12.30
C ALA A 388 3.72 13.48 -11.70
N VAL A 389 4.37 14.64 -11.51
CA VAL A 389 3.71 15.87 -11.02
C VAL A 389 2.68 16.37 -12.03
N LEU A 390 3.01 16.38 -13.33
CA LEU A 390 2.09 16.80 -14.39
C LEU A 390 0.86 15.87 -14.45
N VAL A 391 1.08 14.55 -14.40
CA VAL A 391 -0.01 13.56 -14.38
C VAL A 391 -0.92 13.77 -13.17
N ALA A 392 -0.34 13.90 -11.97
CA ALA A 392 -1.11 14.08 -10.75
C ALA A 392 -1.90 15.38 -10.74
N ALA A 393 -1.32 16.49 -11.16
CA ALA A 393 -2.01 17.77 -11.26
C ALA A 393 -3.22 17.70 -12.21
N ALA A 394 -3.04 17.05 -13.37
CA ALA A 394 -4.12 16.88 -14.33
C ALA A 394 -5.22 15.96 -13.80
N ASP A 395 -4.87 14.85 -13.18
CA ASP A 395 -5.84 13.89 -12.63
C ASP A 395 -6.63 14.50 -11.46
N LEU A 396 -5.96 15.24 -10.56
CA LEU A 396 -6.65 15.93 -9.48
C LEU A 396 -7.67 16.93 -10.03
N PHE A 397 -7.28 17.79 -10.98
CA PHE A 397 -8.24 18.72 -11.61
C PHE A 397 -9.42 17.99 -12.26
N ARG A 398 -9.17 16.90 -12.99
CA ARG A 398 -10.25 16.14 -13.63
C ARG A 398 -11.26 15.58 -12.63
N LEU A 399 -10.78 15.12 -11.47
CA LEU A 399 -11.60 14.48 -10.45
C LEU A 399 -12.25 15.48 -9.48
N THR A 400 -11.57 16.58 -9.13
CA THR A 400 -12.04 17.55 -8.13
C THR A 400 -12.68 18.79 -8.75
N ARG A 401 -12.33 19.13 -9.99
CA ARG A 401 -12.69 20.39 -10.67
C ARG A 401 -12.17 21.65 -9.95
N ASP A 402 -11.22 21.51 -9.06
CA ASP A 402 -10.62 22.64 -8.35
C ASP A 402 -9.68 23.46 -9.26
N ARG A 403 -10.22 24.52 -9.84
CA ARG A 403 -9.46 25.49 -10.64
C ARG A 403 -8.39 26.18 -9.78
N ALA A 404 -8.73 26.57 -8.55
CA ALA A 404 -7.83 27.31 -7.67
C ALA A 404 -6.60 26.48 -7.29
N LEU A 405 -6.71 25.16 -7.20
CA LEU A 405 -5.55 24.29 -7.01
C LEU A 405 -4.60 24.36 -8.20
N VAL A 406 -5.13 24.26 -9.43
CA VAL A 406 -4.32 24.33 -10.66
C VAL A 406 -3.66 25.68 -10.79
N ASP A 407 -4.39 26.78 -10.59
CA ASP A 407 -3.85 28.14 -10.66
C ASP A 407 -2.67 28.33 -9.68
N ARG A 408 -2.79 27.79 -8.46
CA ARG A 408 -1.71 27.83 -7.44
C ARG A 408 -0.46 27.05 -7.84
N VAL A 409 -0.58 25.92 -8.55
CA VAL A 409 0.58 25.08 -8.94
C VAL A 409 1.12 25.41 -10.33
N THR A 410 0.35 26.10 -11.18
CA THR A 410 0.72 26.44 -12.57
C THR A 410 2.06 27.15 -12.71
N PRO A 411 2.50 28.09 -11.85
CA PRO A 411 3.83 28.68 -11.96
C PRO A 411 4.97 27.65 -11.90
N ALA A 412 4.86 26.69 -10.99
CA ALA A 412 5.84 25.60 -10.88
C ALA A 412 5.76 24.64 -12.07
N LEU A 413 4.53 24.29 -12.51
CA LEU A 413 4.33 23.42 -13.68
C LEU A 413 4.84 24.08 -14.97
N THR A 414 4.72 25.40 -15.10
CA THR A 414 5.30 26.17 -16.22
C THR A 414 6.83 26.09 -16.22
N THR A 415 7.45 26.07 -15.04
CA THR A 415 8.91 25.88 -14.92
C THR A 415 9.31 24.47 -15.32
N VAL A 416 8.53 23.46 -14.93
CA VAL A 416 8.69 22.08 -15.40
C VAL A 416 8.59 22.02 -16.93
N LEU A 417 7.55 22.59 -17.51
CA LEU A 417 7.33 22.61 -18.96
C LEU A 417 8.50 23.26 -19.70
N ARG A 418 8.98 24.43 -19.26
CA ARG A 418 10.14 25.11 -19.88
C ARG A 418 11.39 24.24 -19.90
N ARG A 419 11.66 23.52 -18.81
CA ARG A 419 12.81 22.60 -18.74
C ARG A 419 12.67 21.44 -19.73
N LEU A 420 11.49 20.83 -19.84
CA LEU A 420 11.22 19.75 -20.78
C LEU A 420 11.34 20.24 -22.23
N GLU A 421 10.80 21.41 -22.55
CA GLU A 421 10.96 22.03 -23.88
C GLU A 421 12.43 22.29 -24.22
N HIS A 422 13.23 22.77 -23.27
CA HIS A 422 14.65 23.01 -23.49
C HIS A 422 15.38 21.72 -23.88
N GLN A 423 15.13 20.60 -23.17
CA GLN A 423 15.70 19.30 -23.51
C GLN A 423 15.25 18.84 -24.92
N LEU A 424 13.96 19.01 -25.24
CA LEU A 424 13.39 18.58 -26.53
C LEU A 424 13.86 19.45 -27.73
N ARG A 425 14.29 20.70 -27.51
CA ARG A 425 14.84 21.57 -28.56
C ARG A 425 16.31 21.35 -28.84
N GLY A 426 17.01 20.63 -27.96
CA GLY A 426 18.42 20.29 -28.15
C GLY A 426 18.68 19.48 -29.43
N ALA A 427 19.96 19.35 -29.82
CA ALA A 427 20.39 18.68 -31.03
C ALA A 427 20.16 17.15 -31.06
N GLY A 428 19.61 16.59 -29.99
CA GLY A 428 19.36 15.16 -29.85
C GLY A 428 18.13 14.67 -30.63
N PRO A 429 17.86 13.35 -30.58
CA PRO A 429 16.78 12.69 -31.33
C PRO A 429 15.37 13.05 -30.89
N GLY A 430 15.19 14.06 -30.02
CA GLY A 430 13.87 14.48 -29.48
C GLY A 430 13.42 13.64 -28.27
N LEU A 431 14.33 12.91 -27.64
CA LEU A 431 14.15 12.30 -26.33
C LEU A 431 14.66 13.25 -25.24
N LEU A 432 14.18 13.04 -24.01
CA LEU A 432 14.68 13.74 -22.85
C LEU A 432 16.04 13.20 -22.41
N ASP A 433 16.77 14.02 -21.66
CA ASP A 433 18.13 13.74 -21.19
C ASP A 433 18.18 12.44 -20.37
N ARG A 434 19.40 11.87 -20.31
CA ARG A 434 19.69 10.74 -19.44
C ARG A 434 19.48 11.11 -17.97
N GLU A 435 18.88 10.20 -17.23
CA GLU A 435 18.64 10.36 -15.79
C GLU A 435 18.91 9.03 -15.06
N PRO A 436 19.07 9.04 -13.72
CA PRO A 436 19.13 7.78 -12.96
C PRO A 436 17.92 6.89 -13.28
N PHE A 437 18.17 5.61 -13.51
CA PHE A 437 17.10 4.64 -13.81
C PHE A 437 16.01 4.61 -12.72
N SER A 438 16.43 4.68 -11.46
CA SER A 438 15.56 4.82 -10.27
C SER A 438 16.36 5.41 -9.12
N SER A 439 15.73 5.65 -7.97
CA SER A 439 16.43 6.03 -6.73
C SER A 439 17.49 5.00 -6.30
N ASP A 440 17.25 3.72 -6.57
CA ASP A 440 18.15 2.63 -6.17
C ASP A 440 19.13 2.20 -7.25
N VAL A 441 18.79 2.41 -8.53
CA VAL A 441 19.64 2.12 -9.68
C VAL A 441 20.08 3.43 -10.30
N THR A 442 21.20 3.97 -9.83
CA THR A 442 21.66 5.33 -10.15
C THR A 442 22.34 5.46 -11.51
N ARG A 443 22.49 4.37 -12.27
CA ARG A 443 23.07 4.40 -13.62
C ARG A 443 22.24 5.31 -14.53
N PRO A 444 22.86 6.32 -15.21
CA PRO A 444 22.14 7.21 -16.10
C PRO A 444 21.67 6.48 -17.37
N VAL A 445 20.36 6.60 -17.65
CA VAL A 445 19.71 5.97 -18.82
C VAL A 445 18.71 6.93 -19.46
N ILE A 446 18.36 6.68 -20.72
CA ILE A 446 17.13 7.21 -21.33
C ILE A 446 16.01 6.24 -20.91
N GLY A 447 15.38 6.52 -19.76
CA GLY A 447 14.41 5.61 -19.15
C GLY A 447 13.05 5.64 -19.86
N LEU A 448 12.63 4.55 -20.47
CA LEU A 448 11.34 4.44 -21.18
C LEU A 448 10.17 4.83 -20.28
N HIS A 449 10.18 4.41 -19.00
CA HIS A 449 9.13 4.76 -18.04
C HIS A 449 9.09 6.26 -17.70
N GLY A 450 10.25 6.90 -17.52
CA GLY A 450 10.33 8.36 -17.29
C GLY A 450 9.82 9.14 -18.50
N GLN A 451 10.28 8.77 -19.71
CA GLN A 451 9.83 9.38 -20.96
C GLN A 451 8.31 9.24 -21.16
N ALA A 452 7.77 8.02 -20.97
CA ALA A 452 6.34 7.74 -21.12
C ALA A 452 5.48 8.50 -20.09
N THR A 453 5.94 8.61 -18.85
CA THR A 453 5.25 9.38 -17.80
C THR A 453 5.24 10.88 -18.12
N VAL A 454 6.34 11.43 -18.63
CA VAL A 454 6.37 12.83 -19.08
C VAL A 454 5.43 13.07 -20.25
N TRP A 455 5.46 12.22 -21.26
CA TRP A 455 4.55 12.30 -22.40
C TRP A 455 3.08 12.29 -21.95
N GLN A 456 2.70 11.36 -21.08
CA GLN A 456 1.36 11.28 -20.50
C GLN A 456 0.99 12.58 -19.76
N GLY A 457 1.91 13.10 -18.94
CA GLY A 457 1.71 14.32 -18.15
C GLY A 457 1.53 15.56 -19.02
N LEU A 458 2.34 15.70 -20.06
CA LEU A 458 2.24 16.82 -21.02
C LEU A 458 0.89 16.81 -21.73
N LEU A 459 0.44 15.67 -22.26
CA LEU A 459 -0.88 15.55 -22.91
C LEU A 459 -2.02 15.82 -21.94
N ALA A 460 -1.93 15.32 -20.71
CA ALA A 460 -2.96 15.52 -19.70
C ALA A 460 -3.08 17.00 -19.31
N MET A 461 -1.95 17.67 -19.05
CA MET A 461 -1.94 19.09 -18.72
C MET A 461 -2.32 20.00 -19.90
N ALA A 462 -1.96 19.64 -21.13
CA ALA A 462 -2.43 20.37 -22.32
C ALA A 462 -3.96 20.48 -22.35
N ARG A 463 -4.66 19.37 -22.04
CA ARG A 463 -6.13 19.36 -21.95
C ARG A 463 -6.66 20.17 -20.78
N VAL A 464 -5.95 20.16 -19.64
CA VAL A 464 -6.34 20.97 -18.47
C VAL A 464 -6.19 22.44 -18.77
N TRP A 465 -5.04 22.89 -19.28
CA TRP A 465 -4.82 24.30 -19.63
C TRP A 465 -5.77 24.77 -20.73
N SER A 466 -6.08 23.93 -21.73
CA SER A 466 -7.12 24.26 -22.72
C SER A 466 -8.49 24.47 -22.08
N ARG A 467 -8.88 23.67 -21.09
CA ARG A 467 -10.15 23.83 -20.36
C ARG A 467 -10.18 25.03 -19.41
N LEU A 468 -9.00 25.53 -19.02
CA LEU A 468 -8.84 26.68 -18.14
C LEU A 468 -8.60 27.98 -18.93
N ASP A 469 -8.79 27.93 -20.26
CA ASP A 469 -8.62 29.06 -21.17
C ASP A 469 -7.19 29.62 -21.21
N ASP A 470 -6.17 28.73 -21.03
CA ASP A 470 -4.77 29.06 -21.29
C ASP A 470 -4.26 28.36 -22.56
N PRO A 471 -4.60 28.88 -23.76
CA PRO A 471 -4.22 28.28 -25.03
C PRO A 471 -2.70 28.30 -25.27
N ARG A 472 -1.97 29.22 -24.63
CA ARG A 472 -0.50 29.33 -24.75
C ARG A 472 0.17 28.14 -24.08
N LEU A 473 -0.15 27.83 -22.82
CA LEU A 473 0.39 26.67 -22.12
C LEU A 473 -0.09 25.37 -22.75
N ALA A 474 -1.36 25.30 -23.17
CA ALA A 474 -1.92 24.14 -23.88
C ALA A 474 -1.13 23.82 -25.16
N ALA A 475 -0.90 24.81 -26.03
CA ALA A 475 -0.15 24.64 -27.28
C ALA A 475 1.30 24.20 -27.04
N ARG A 476 1.98 24.80 -26.05
CA ARG A 476 3.35 24.45 -25.68
C ARG A 476 3.46 23.00 -25.18
N ALA A 477 2.56 22.58 -24.29
CA ALA A 477 2.54 21.22 -23.78
C ALA A 477 2.20 20.20 -24.88
N THR A 478 1.29 20.55 -25.81
CA THR A 478 0.96 19.72 -26.97
C THR A 478 2.17 19.53 -27.87
N TRP A 479 2.87 20.64 -28.23
CA TRP A 479 4.09 20.58 -29.04
C TRP A 479 5.15 19.66 -28.40
N ALA A 480 5.39 19.82 -27.10
CA ALA A 480 6.38 19.02 -26.37
C ALA A 480 5.98 17.53 -26.35
N ALA A 481 4.71 17.26 -26.12
CA ALA A 481 4.18 15.88 -26.11
C ALA A 481 4.33 15.21 -27.48
N GLU A 482 3.96 15.89 -28.57
CA GLU A 482 4.03 15.34 -29.93
C GLU A 482 5.47 15.09 -30.41
N ARG A 483 6.38 16.01 -30.07
CA ARG A 483 7.80 15.82 -30.36
C ARG A 483 8.35 14.61 -29.63
N LEU A 484 8.08 14.51 -28.32
CA LEU A 484 8.50 13.38 -27.50
C LEU A 484 7.87 12.07 -27.98
N GLU A 485 6.58 12.07 -28.34
CA GLU A 485 5.88 10.88 -28.82
C GLU A 485 6.53 10.26 -30.05
N ARG A 486 6.85 11.09 -31.06
CA ARG A 486 7.49 10.62 -32.29
C ARG A 486 8.84 9.94 -32.00
N ALA A 487 9.70 10.63 -31.24
CA ALA A 487 11.02 10.11 -30.89
C ALA A 487 10.93 8.85 -30.01
N LEU A 488 10.03 8.84 -29.05
CA LEU A 488 9.84 7.74 -28.09
C LEU A 488 9.32 6.47 -28.80
N ARG A 489 8.32 6.62 -29.68
CA ARG A 489 7.80 5.49 -30.47
C ARG A 489 8.86 4.92 -31.42
N GLN A 490 9.66 5.78 -32.05
CA GLN A 490 10.77 5.36 -32.91
C GLN A 490 11.83 4.60 -32.11
N ALA A 491 12.28 5.16 -30.97
CA ALA A 491 13.30 4.53 -30.13
C ALA A 491 12.80 3.22 -29.51
N ALA A 492 11.54 3.16 -29.07
CA ALA A 492 10.96 1.94 -28.56
C ALA A 492 10.88 0.84 -29.63
N ARG A 493 10.43 1.18 -30.85
CA ARG A 493 10.40 0.23 -31.97
C ARG A 493 11.79 -0.31 -32.30
N ALA A 494 12.79 0.56 -32.41
CA ALA A 494 14.19 0.19 -32.71
C ALA A 494 14.80 -0.69 -31.62
N SER A 495 14.35 -0.55 -30.37
CA SER A 495 14.84 -1.32 -29.21
C SER A 495 14.05 -2.61 -28.96
N THR A 496 12.88 -2.78 -29.58
CA THR A 496 12.01 -3.94 -29.35
C THR A 496 12.61 -5.21 -29.97
N ARG A 497 12.57 -6.29 -29.18
CA ARG A 497 12.97 -7.63 -29.63
C ARG A 497 11.80 -8.58 -29.55
N ARG A 498 11.51 -9.26 -30.67
CA ARG A 498 10.54 -10.37 -30.70
C ARG A 498 11.25 -11.65 -30.31
N LEU A 499 10.67 -12.42 -29.40
CA LEU A 499 11.17 -13.73 -29.00
C LEU A 499 10.48 -14.85 -29.81
N ALA A 500 11.01 -16.06 -29.70
CA ALA A 500 10.50 -17.22 -30.44
C ALA A 500 9.05 -17.60 -30.06
N ASP A 501 8.62 -17.31 -28.81
CA ASP A 501 7.25 -17.50 -28.31
C ASP A 501 6.27 -16.40 -28.76
N GLY A 502 6.74 -15.48 -29.62
CA GLY A 502 5.96 -14.32 -30.08
C GLY A 502 5.80 -13.19 -29.06
N SER A 503 6.40 -13.30 -27.87
CA SER A 503 6.45 -12.23 -26.90
C SER A 503 7.40 -11.10 -27.30
N LEU A 504 7.23 -9.91 -26.71
CA LEU A 504 8.05 -8.73 -27.02
C LEU A 504 8.79 -8.25 -25.78
N PHE A 505 10.11 -8.17 -25.89
CA PHE A 505 10.95 -7.50 -24.92
C PHE A 505 11.27 -6.09 -25.38
N VAL A 506 10.95 -5.10 -24.56
CA VAL A 506 11.36 -3.70 -24.74
C VAL A 506 12.25 -3.31 -23.57
N PRO A 507 13.51 -2.89 -23.77
CA PRO A 507 14.36 -2.50 -22.67
C PRO A 507 13.82 -1.26 -21.96
N ALA A 508 13.94 -1.21 -20.64
CA ALA A 508 13.56 -0.01 -19.89
C ALA A 508 14.56 1.15 -20.10
N ALA A 509 15.79 0.85 -20.47
CA ALA A 509 16.80 1.82 -20.92
C ALA A 509 16.87 1.80 -22.44
N LEU A 510 16.34 2.84 -23.09
CA LEU A 510 16.33 2.97 -24.54
C LEU A 510 17.76 3.19 -25.07
N GLY A 511 18.03 2.57 -26.22
CA GLY A 511 19.36 2.62 -26.86
C GLY A 511 20.40 1.68 -26.23
N ASP A 512 20.13 1.08 -25.08
CA ASP A 512 21.01 0.07 -24.50
C ASP A 512 20.82 -1.27 -25.23
N ARG A 513 21.92 -2.01 -25.45
CA ARG A 513 21.90 -3.37 -26.02
C ARG A 513 21.46 -4.42 -24.97
N ALA A 514 20.47 -4.09 -24.13
CA ALA A 514 19.98 -4.99 -23.10
C ALA A 514 19.44 -6.28 -23.71
N ARG A 515 19.79 -7.41 -23.09
CA ARG A 515 19.27 -8.74 -23.47
C ARG A 515 17.98 -9.03 -22.70
N PRO A 516 17.05 -9.79 -23.29
CA PRO A 516 15.90 -10.29 -22.54
C PRO A 516 16.34 -11.07 -21.30
N TYR A 517 15.62 -10.89 -20.21
CA TYR A 517 15.87 -11.60 -18.96
C TYR A 517 15.30 -13.02 -19.05
N ALA A 518 16.09 -14.01 -18.73
CA ALA A 518 15.61 -15.41 -18.65
C ALA A 518 14.59 -15.57 -17.51
N ALA A 519 14.79 -14.85 -16.40
CA ALA A 519 13.81 -14.66 -15.33
C ALA A 519 13.98 -13.25 -14.77
N LEU A 520 12.87 -12.51 -14.62
CA LEU A 520 12.88 -11.12 -14.17
C LEU A 520 13.42 -10.96 -12.74
N THR A 521 13.17 -11.95 -11.89
CA THR A 521 13.65 -11.95 -10.50
C THR A 521 15.09 -12.47 -10.33
N ALA A 522 15.74 -12.95 -11.39
CA ALA A 522 17.10 -13.48 -11.30
C ALA A 522 18.16 -12.38 -11.13
N SER A 523 17.86 -11.15 -11.53
CA SER A 523 18.77 -10.01 -11.41
C SER A 523 18.07 -8.80 -10.80
N ARG A 524 18.87 -7.85 -10.32
CA ARG A 524 18.36 -6.56 -9.84
C ARG A 524 17.70 -5.78 -10.98
N ASP A 525 18.36 -5.68 -12.12
CA ASP A 525 17.86 -4.93 -13.28
C ASP A 525 16.58 -5.54 -13.83
N GLY A 526 16.46 -6.88 -13.85
CA GLY A 526 15.23 -7.57 -14.23
C GLY A 526 14.06 -7.27 -13.28
N SER A 527 14.31 -7.25 -11.96
CA SER A 527 13.30 -6.89 -10.96
C SER A 527 12.86 -5.44 -11.13
N TYR A 528 13.79 -4.51 -11.33
CA TYR A 528 13.45 -3.10 -11.59
C TYR A 528 12.73 -2.91 -12.92
N TRP A 529 13.12 -3.63 -13.97
CA TRP A 529 12.37 -3.63 -15.22
C TRP A 529 10.91 -4.04 -15.00
N ASN A 530 10.69 -5.10 -14.20
CA ASN A 530 9.35 -5.57 -13.84
C ASN A 530 8.53 -4.56 -13.03
N LEU A 531 9.19 -3.77 -12.19
CA LEU A 531 8.52 -2.71 -11.40
C LEU A 531 8.14 -1.49 -12.25
N VAL A 532 9.00 -1.06 -13.21
CA VAL A 532 8.77 0.19 -13.96
C VAL A 532 8.04 0.00 -15.29
N MET A 533 8.08 -1.18 -15.91
CA MET A 533 7.39 -1.43 -17.19
C MET A 533 5.86 -1.21 -17.12
N PRO A 534 5.17 -1.51 -16.01
CA PRO A 534 3.76 -1.16 -15.88
C PRO A 534 3.43 0.33 -16.02
N TYR A 535 4.36 1.26 -15.70
CA TYR A 535 4.17 2.68 -15.99
C TYR A 535 4.05 2.96 -17.48
N VAL A 536 4.84 2.26 -18.29
CA VAL A 536 4.79 2.38 -19.76
C VAL A 536 3.48 1.84 -20.30
N LEU A 537 3.08 0.65 -19.84
CA LEU A 537 1.82 0.02 -20.25
C LEU A 537 0.60 0.86 -19.85
N ALA A 538 0.62 1.42 -18.65
CA ALA A 538 -0.47 2.25 -18.13
C ALA A 538 -0.47 3.70 -18.64
N SER A 539 0.60 4.15 -19.31
CA SER A 539 0.68 5.53 -19.82
C SER A 539 -0.24 5.80 -21.03
N GLY A 540 -0.61 4.74 -21.77
CA GLY A 540 -1.29 4.85 -23.05
C GLY A 540 -0.36 5.12 -24.25
N LEU A 541 0.96 5.02 -24.04
CA LEU A 541 1.95 5.09 -25.12
C LEU A 541 1.73 3.97 -26.14
N PHE A 542 1.47 2.78 -25.65
CA PHE A 542 1.03 1.64 -26.46
C PHE A 542 -0.47 1.44 -26.24
N ASP A 543 -1.18 1.13 -27.30
CA ASP A 543 -2.57 0.72 -27.20
C ASP A 543 -2.65 -0.55 -26.33
N PRO A 544 -3.44 -0.54 -25.23
CA PRO A 544 -3.54 -1.67 -24.32
C PRO A 544 -3.97 -2.97 -25.01
N ASP A 545 -4.83 -2.86 -26.04
CA ASP A 545 -5.30 -3.97 -26.86
C ASP A 545 -4.38 -4.27 -28.04
N GLY A 546 -3.41 -3.42 -28.30
CA GLY A 546 -2.49 -3.52 -29.40
C GLY A 546 -1.43 -4.62 -29.26
N PRO A 547 -0.81 -5.04 -30.36
CA PRO A 547 0.15 -6.14 -30.38
C PRO A 547 1.38 -5.88 -29.53
N THR A 548 1.81 -4.61 -29.39
CA THR A 548 2.99 -4.25 -28.59
C THR A 548 2.72 -4.45 -27.11
N ALA A 549 1.62 -3.90 -26.57
CA ALA A 549 1.28 -4.04 -25.17
C ALA A 549 1.00 -5.51 -24.79
N ARG A 550 0.24 -6.22 -25.63
CA ARG A 550 -0.02 -7.66 -25.46
C ARG A 550 1.28 -8.50 -25.54
N GLY A 551 2.21 -8.14 -26.43
CA GLY A 551 3.51 -8.80 -26.55
C GLY A 551 4.38 -8.60 -25.31
N ILE A 552 4.44 -7.38 -24.77
CA ILE A 552 5.15 -7.07 -23.52
C ILE A 552 4.49 -7.83 -22.34
N TRP A 553 3.18 -7.81 -22.26
CA TRP A 553 2.44 -8.50 -21.17
C TRP A 553 2.66 -10.03 -21.21
N ARG A 554 2.70 -10.61 -22.41
CA ARG A 554 3.05 -12.03 -22.61
C ARG A 554 4.49 -12.31 -22.13
N TYR A 555 5.45 -11.43 -22.48
CA TYR A 555 6.82 -11.53 -22.00
C TYR A 555 6.89 -11.51 -20.48
N MET A 556 6.21 -10.57 -19.84
CA MET A 556 6.12 -10.49 -18.38
C MET A 556 5.60 -11.80 -17.78
N GLY A 557 4.51 -12.33 -18.32
CA GLY A 557 3.92 -13.60 -17.88
C GLY A 557 4.83 -14.81 -18.00
N ALA A 558 5.60 -14.89 -19.08
CA ALA A 558 6.50 -16.01 -19.36
C ALA A 558 7.84 -15.95 -18.59
N HIS A 559 8.21 -14.79 -18.07
CA HIS A 559 9.51 -14.56 -17.42
C HIS A 559 9.44 -14.25 -15.92
N GLY A 560 8.37 -14.64 -15.24
CA GLY A 560 8.26 -14.60 -13.77
C GLY A 560 7.93 -13.24 -13.20
N SER A 561 7.16 -12.42 -13.93
CA SER A 561 6.70 -11.11 -13.46
C SER A 561 5.79 -11.17 -12.26
N ARG A 562 5.02 -12.24 -12.10
CA ARG A 562 3.92 -12.29 -11.14
C ARG A 562 3.89 -13.59 -10.32
N LEU A 563 3.30 -13.50 -9.13
CA LEU A 563 2.96 -14.63 -8.28
C LEU A 563 1.63 -14.36 -7.60
N LEU A 564 0.63 -15.20 -7.83
CA LEU A 564 -0.74 -15.02 -7.34
C LEU A 564 -1.33 -13.65 -7.70
N GLY A 565 -1.01 -13.16 -8.91
CA GLY A 565 -1.41 -11.84 -9.39
C GLY A 565 -0.62 -10.66 -8.80
N LEU A 566 0.30 -10.89 -7.88
CA LEU A 566 1.17 -9.88 -7.27
C LEU A 566 2.42 -9.65 -8.11
N VAL A 567 2.95 -8.43 -8.13
CA VAL A 567 4.22 -8.12 -8.78
C VAL A 567 5.37 -8.83 -8.06
N ARG A 568 6.11 -9.63 -8.77
CA ARG A 568 7.21 -10.41 -8.23
C ARG A 568 8.51 -9.61 -8.30
N ALA A 569 9.28 -9.60 -7.21
CA ALA A 569 10.53 -8.89 -7.12
C ALA A 569 11.61 -9.71 -6.43
N ARG A 570 12.86 -9.32 -6.63
CA ARG A 570 14.00 -9.91 -5.93
C ARG A 570 14.08 -9.35 -4.51
N ALA A 571 13.70 -10.16 -3.53
CA ALA A 571 13.68 -9.78 -2.13
C ALA A 571 15.04 -9.91 -1.41
N GLY A 572 16.15 -10.11 -2.12
CA GLY A 572 17.46 -10.46 -1.54
C GLY A 572 18.09 -9.44 -0.59
N ARG A 573 17.65 -8.17 -0.62
CA ARG A 573 18.06 -7.16 0.38
C ARG A 573 17.31 -7.29 1.69
N LEU A 574 16.11 -7.87 1.67
CA LEU A 574 15.21 -7.95 2.81
C LEU A 574 15.52 -9.15 3.70
N TYR A 575 16.05 -10.25 3.15
CA TYR A 575 16.00 -11.56 3.80
C TYR A 575 17.34 -12.32 3.83
N GLY A 576 18.45 -11.68 3.48
CA GLY A 576 19.78 -12.30 3.51
C GLY A 576 20.08 -13.14 2.25
N ARG A 577 21.24 -13.85 2.30
CA ARG A 577 21.74 -14.67 1.20
C ARG A 577 21.13 -16.07 1.26
N GLY A 578 20.36 -16.47 0.23
CA GLY A 578 19.80 -17.83 0.11
C GLY A 578 18.75 -17.95 -0.99
N PRO A 579 18.37 -19.16 -1.42
CA PRO A 579 17.36 -19.36 -2.49
C PRO A 579 15.99 -18.72 -2.17
N SER A 580 15.57 -18.72 -0.90
CA SER A 580 14.35 -18.07 -0.43
C SER A 580 14.46 -16.53 -0.43
N ALA A 581 15.67 -15.98 -0.44
CA ALA A 581 15.93 -14.55 -0.51
C ALA A 581 15.65 -13.93 -1.89
N ALA A 582 15.51 -14.75 -2.92
CA ALA A 582 15.29 -14.29 -4.30
C ALA A 582 13.81 -14.11 -4.65
N SER A 583 12.87 -14.48 -3.77
CA SER A 583 11.45 -14.52 -4.09
C SER A 583 10.61 -13.77 -3.07
N GLY A 584 10.17 -12.61 -3.48
CA GLY A 584 9.20 -11.78 -2.79
C GLY A 584 8.19 -11.19 -3.76
N VAL A 585 7.22 -10.49 -3.21
CA VAL A 585 6.31 -9.64 -3.96
C VAL A 585 6.50 -8.21 -3.52
N ASP A 586 6.41 -7.28 -4.46
CA ASP A 586 6.57 -5.85 -4.24
C ASP A 586 5.44 -5.13 -4.98
N GLN A 587 4.47 -4.64 -4.24
CA GLN A 587 3.25 -4.04 -4.81
C GLN A 587 3.30 -2.51 -4.87
N VAL A 588 4.44 -1.92 -4.55
CA VAL A 588 4.59 -0.47 -4.52
C VAL A 588 4.13 0.21 -5.82
N TYR A 589 4.38 -0.41 -6.97
CA TYR A 589 3.94 0.05 -8.29
C TYR A 589 2.81 -0.77 -8.90
N GLY A 590 2.17 -1.62 -8.10
CA GLY A 590 1.03 -2.45 -8.51
C GLY A 590 -0.18 -1.65 -9.00
N VAL A 591 -0.27 -0.38 -8.62
CA VAL A 591 -1.26 0.58 -9.12
C VAL A 591 -1.29 0.66 -10.66
N ASN A 592 -0.12 0.66 -11.31
CA ASN A 592 -0.03 0.72 -12.76
C ASN A 592 -0.32 -0.63 -13.44
N VAL A 593 -0.07 -1.74 -12.74
CA VAL A 593 -0.54 -3.07 -13.18
C VAL A 593 -2.07 -3.09 -13.21
N ALA A 594 -2.73 -2.61 -12.15
CA ALA A 594 -4.19 -2.57 -12.08
C ALA A 594 -4.79 -1.70 -13.20
N ARG A 595 -4.22 -0.52 -13.45
CA ARG A 595 -4.62 0.37 -14.56
C ARG A 595 -4.50 -0.30 -15.91
N PHE A 596 -3.37 -0.94 -16.19
CA PHE A 596 -3.17 -1.68 -17.44
C PHE A 596 -4.16 -2.84 -17.58
N LEU A 597 -4.40 -3.62 -16.53
CA LEU A 597 -5.33 -4.75 -16.57
C LEU A 597 -6.77 -4.29 -16.86
N ALA A 598 -7.16 -3.14 -16.32
CA ALA A 598 -8.46 -2.56 -16.60
C ALA A 598 -8.57 -2.05 -18.05
N ASP A 599 -7.56 -1.31 -18.52
CA ASP A 599 -7.54 -0.77 -19.89
C ASP A 599 -7.44 -1.87 -20.96
N ALA A 600 -6.73 -2.98 -20.68
CA ALA A 600 -6.56 -4.12 -21.57
C ALA A 600 -7.72 -5.16 -21.48
N ASP A 601 -8.80 -4.82 -20.79
CA ASP A 601 -9.96 -5.71 -20.55
C ASP A 601 -9.58 -7.10 -20.02
N LEU A 602 -8.77 -7.14 -18.94
CA LEU A 602 -8.34 -8.37 -18.29
C LEU A 602 -8.97 -8.53 -16.87
N PRO A 603 -10.30 -8.63 -16.78
CA PRO A 603 -11.03 -8.54 -15.51
C PRO A 603 -10.72 -9.65 -14.53
N ASP A 604 -10.49 -10.89 -14.98
CA ASP A 604 -10.15 -12.01 -14.08
C ASP A 604 -8.76 -11.83 -13.46
N GLN A 605 -7.82 -11.24 -14.21
CA GLN A 605 -6.48 -10.92 -13.68
C GLN A 605 -6.51 -9.76 -12.68
N LEU A 606 -7.41 -8.78 -12.87
CA LEU A 606 -7.61 -7.69 -11.91
C LEU A 606 -8.19 -8.24 -10.59
N VAL A 607 -9.19 -9.13 -10.66
CA VAL A 607 -9.73 -9.85 -9.48
C VAL A 607 -8.66 -10.70 -8.79
N LEU A 608 -7.83 -11.39 -9.56
CA LEU A 608 -6.70 -12.13 -9.01
C LEU A 608 -5.73 -11.22 -8.25
N SER A 609 -5.40 -10.05 -8.79
CA SER A 609 -4.56 -9.05 -8.11
C SER A 609 -5.20 -8.56 -6.80
N LEU A 610 -6.51 -8.30 -6.78
CA LEU A 610 -7.25 -7.88 -5.59
C LEU A 610 -7.12 -8.92 -4.47
N TYR A 611 -7.42 -10.18 -4.77
CA TYR A 611 -7.34 -11.27 -3.78
C TYR A 611 -5.90 -11.67 -3.44
N GLY A 612 -4.98 -11.54 -4.37
CA GLY A 612 -3.56 -11.71 -4.13
C GLY A 612 -3.04 -10.73 -3.09
N MET A 613 -3.40 -9.44 -3.20
CA MET A 613 -3.02 -8.41 -2.23
C MET A 613 -3.61 -8.69 -0.84
N LEU A 614 -4.87 -9.05 -0.74
CA LEU A 614 -5.49 -9.46 0.52
C LEU A 614 -4.82 -10.69 1.16
N ALA A 615 -4.26 -11.58 0.35
CA ALA A 615 -3.65 -12.82 0.82
C ALA A 615 -2.17 -12.69 1.14
N GLY A 616 -1.41 -11.85 0.42
CA GLY A 616 0.04 -11.87 0.44
C GLY A 616 0.76 -10.52 0.46
N ALA A 617 0.06 -9.37 0.41
CA ALA A 617 0.67 -8.04 0.46
C ALA A 617 0.31 -7.23 1.72
N MET A 618 -0.61 -7.75 2.55
CA MET A 618 -1.04 -7.11 3.78
C MET A 618 -1.39 -8.14 4.86
N THR A 619 -1.44 -7.68 6.10
CA THR A 619 -1.87 -8.51 7.24
C THR A 619 -3.37 -8.82 7.18
N ARG A 620 -3.76 -10.01 7.67
CA ARG A 620 -5.10 -10.56 7.37
C ARG A 620 -6.28 -9.82 7.97
N ASP A 621 -6.20 -9.41 9.23
CA ASP A 621 -7.34 -8.87 9.98
C ASP A 621 -7.09 -7.46 10.52
N THR A 622 -5.94 -6.89 10.16
CA THR A 622 -5.53 -5.52 10.48
C THR A 622 -5.16 -4.72 9.24
N PHE A 623 -5.08 -5.37 8.07
CA PHE A 623 -4.88 -4.80 6.73
C PHE A 623 -3.70 -3.84 6.62
N VAL A 624 -2.63 -4.07 7.40
CA VAL A 624 -1.40 -3.30 7.27
C VAL A 624 -0.60 -3.83 6.10
N SER A 625 -0.32 -2.98 5.14
CA SER A 625 0.46 -3.32 3.93
C SER A 625 1.96 -3.08 4.15
N GLY A 626 2.80 -3.89 3.52
CA GLY A 626 4.24 -3.62 3.39
C GLY A 626 4.59 -3.18 1.97
N GLU A 627 5.74 -2.54 1.78
CA GLU A 627 6.31 -2.29 0.45
C GLU A 627 6.50 -3.60 -0.29
N ALA A 628 7.20 -4.52 0.37
CA ALA A 628 7.41 -5.87 -0.11
C ALA A 628 7.07 -6.90 0.97
N ALA A 629 6.80 -8.12 0.55
CA ALA A 629 6.53 -9.23 1.44
C ALA A 629 7.25 -10.51 0.98
N THR A 630 7.66 -11.36 1.94
CA THR A 630 8.13 -12.69 1.60
C THR A 630 6.97 -13.57 1.21
N VAL A 631 7.20 -14.41 0.21
CA VAL A 631 6.27 -15.47 -0.16
C VAL A 631 6.66 -16.82 0.46
N ALA A 632 7.90 -16.96 0.91
CA ALA A 632 8.36 -18.09 1.71
C ALA A 632 8.35 -17.73 3.20
N PRO A 633 7.89 -18.61 4.10
CA PRO A 633 7.95 -18.37 5.53
C PRO A 633 9.39 -18.23 6.02
N LEU A 634 9.64 -17.33 6.96
CA LEU A 634 10.90 -17.31 7.72
C LEU A 634 11.02 -18.61 8.53
N ARG A 635 12.17 -19.26 8.48
CA ARG A 635 12.40 -20.59 9.08
C ARG A 635 12.00 -20.66 10.56
N ALA A 636 12.33 -19.66 11.35
CA ALA A 636 12.05 -19.64 12.78
C ALA A 636 10.57 -19.37 13.12
N ALA A 637 9.89 -18.54 12.33
CA ALA A 637 8.54 -18.05 12.65
C ALA A 637 7.43 -18.73 11.89
N ARG A 638 7.71 -19.47 10.80
CA ARG A 638 6.76 -20.05 9.86
C ARG A 638 5.68 -19.06 9.35
N LEU A 639 6.02 -17.78 9.38
CA LEU A 639 5.17 -16.66 9.01
C LEU A 639 5.84 -15.86 7.89
N GLY A 640 5.03 -15.20 7.06
CA GLY A 640 5.54 -14.24 6.10
C GLY A 640 6.05 -12.96 6.78
N SER A 641 6.96 -12.30 6.11
CA SER A 641 7.59 -11.06 6.57
C SER A 641 7.26 -9.91 5.62
N MET A 642 7.13 -8.71 6.17
CA MET A 642 6.92 -7.45 5.44
C MET A 642 8.11 -6.52 5.59
N TYR A 643 8.33 -5.72 4.55
CA TYR A 643 9.27 -4.60 4.57
C TYR A 643 8.51 -3.27 4.62
N LEU A 644 8.96 -2.35 5.48
CA LEU A 644 8.40 -1.00 5.66
C LEU A 644 6.86 -0.95 5.82
N PRO A 645 6.24 -1.74 6.70
CA PRO A 645 4.83 -1.53 7.02
C PRO A 645 4.65 -0.32 7.97
N PRO A 646 3.55 0.45 7.83
CA PRO A 646 2.61 0.46 6.72
C PRO A 646 3.20 1.16 5.51
N ASN A 647 2.80 0.75 4.30
CA ASN A 647 3.32 1.31 3.06
C ASN A 647 2.23 2.02 2.24
N SER A 648 2.50 3.27 1.86
CA SER A 648 1.57 4.09 1.07
C SER A 648 1.35 3.53 -0.34
N GLY A 649 2.39 3.06 -1.04
CA GLY A 649 2.30 2.56 -2.41
C GLY A 649 1.42 1.31 -2.52
N THR A 650 1.64 0.32 -1.65
CA THR A 650 0.84 -0.92 -1.64
C THR A 650 -0.62 -0.67 -1.22
N SER A 651 -0.86 0.23 -0.25
CA SER A 651 -2.22 0.66 0.11
C SER A 651 -2.92 1.28 -1.10
N THR A 652 -2.24 2.16 -1.83
CA THR A 652 -2.71 2.81 -3.05
C THR A 652 -3.03 1.79 -4.15
N ALA A 653 -2.18 0.77 -4.34
CA ALA A 653 -2.40 -0.27 -5.32
C ALA A 653 -3.69 -1.07 -5.06
N PHE A 654 -3.99 -1.40 -3.79
CA PHE A 654 -5.23 -2.08 -3.44
C PHE A 654 -6.46 -1.21 -3.68
N LEU A 655 -6.43 0.02 -3.21
CA LEU A 655 -7.55 0.97 -3.36
C LEU A 655 -7.87 1.22 -4.84
N GLU A 656 -6.85 1.44 -5.67
CA GLU A 656 -7.03 1.61 -7.13
C GLU A 656 -7.60 0.34 -7.78
N THR A 657 -7.10 -0.84 -7.40
CA THR A 657 -7.58 -2.12 -7.94
C THR A 657 -9.07 -2.34 -7.64
N LEU A 658 -9.50 -2.05 -6.41
CA LEU A 658 -10.91 -2.15 -6.02
C LEU A 658 -11.77 -1.12 -6.77
N ARG A 659 -11.31 0.14 -6.84
CA ARG A 659 -12.02 1.18 -7.57
C ARG A 659 -12.18 0.81 -9.04
N LEU A 660 -11.12 0.38 -9.72
CA LEU A 660 -11.18 -0.04 -11.11
C LEU A 660 -12.09 -1.24 -11.35
N ALA A 661 -12.21 -2.16 -10.38
CA ALA A 661 -13.17 -3.26 -10.48
C ALA A 661 -14.62 -2.78 -10.46
N LEU A 662 -14.92 -1.68 -9.76
CA LEU A 662 -16.26 -1.12 -9.60
C LEU A 662 -16.54 0.03 -10.57
N VAL A 663 -15.57 0.95 -10.74
CA VAL A 663 -15.70 2.13 -11.60
C VAL A 663 -14.41 2.32 -12.40
N HIS A 664 -14.45 2.00 -13.68
CA HIS A 664 -13.33 2.14 -14.59
C HIS A 664 -13.62 3.25 -15.60
N GLU A 665 -12.76 4.27 -15.66
CA GLU A 665 -12.77 5.29 -16.70
C GLU A 665 -11.98 4.80 -17.90
N ARG A 666 -12.68 4.50 -18.99
CA ARG A 666 -12.01 4.13 -20.25
C ARG A 666 -11.21 5.29 -20.80
N ARG A 667 -10.05 4.96 -21.31
CA ARG A 667 -9.20 5.89 -22.02
C ARG A 667 -9.24 5.62 -23.52
N GLY A 668 -9.53 6.66 -24.28
CA GLY A 668 -9.40 6.67 -25.73
C GLY A 668 -7.97 6.97 -26.19
N PRO A 669 -7.78 7.29 -27.45
CA PRO A 669 -6.48 7.64 -28.01
C PRO A 669 -5.74 8.70 -27.17
N ARG A 670 -4.43 8.50 -27.00
CA ARG A 670 -3.56 9.38 -26.22
C ARG A 670 -4.03 9.60 -24.77
N GLY A 671 -4.75 8.62 -24.20
CA GLY A 671 -5.17 8.63 -22.79
C GLY A 671 -6.29 9.61 -22.43
N ALA A 672 -7.06 10.12 -23.40
CA ALA A 672 -8.24 10.96 -23.11
C ALA A 672 -9.37 10.13 -22.49
N PRO A 673 -10.09 10.62 -21.45
CA PRO A 673 -11.28 9.96 -20.95
C PRO A 673 -12.33 9.78 -22.07
N SER A 674 -12.83 8.56 -22.27
CA SER A 674 -13.75 8.24 -23.39
C SER A 674 -15.06 7.58 -22.94
N GLY A 675 -15.19 7.23 -21.66
CA GLY A 675 -16.41 6.62 -21.14
C GLY A 675 -16.22 6.03 -19.74
N LEU A 676 -17.31 5.47 -19.22
CA LEU A 676 -17.35 4.78 -17.94
C LEU A 676 -17.80 3.34 -18.13
N ASP A 677 -17.08 2.43 -17.48
CA ASP A 677 -17.44 1.03 -17.31
C ASP A 677 -17.71 0.76 -15.84
N LEU A 678 -18.94 0.37 -15.51
CA LEU A 678 -19.40 0.13 -14.15
C LEU A 678 -19.43 -1.38 -13.86
N ALA A 679 -19.12 -1.76 -12.62
CA ALA A 679 -19.03 -3.15 -12.16
C ALA A 679 -18.15 -4.04 -13.06
N PHE A 680 -17.19 -3.42 -13.72
CA PHE A 680 -16.43 -3.92 -14.86
C PHE A 680 -15.65 -5.20 -14.58
N SER A 681 -15.04 -5.31 -13.39
CA SER A 681 -14.20 -6.46 -12.99
C SER A 681 -14.60 -7.00 -11.62
N THR A 682 -15.90 -7.01 -11.30
CA THR A 682 -16.35 -7.55 -10.03
C THR A 682 -16.11 -9.06 -9.94
N PRO A 683 -15.74 -9.62 -8.79
CA PRO A 683 -15.75 -11.06 -8.58
C PRO A 683 -17.12 -11.65 -8.89
N ARG A 684 -17.16 -12.79 -9.60
CA ARG A 684 -18.43 -13.44 -9.99
C ARG A 684 -19.33 -13.77 -8.80
N ALA A 685 -18.73 -14.08 -7.64
CA ALA A 685 -19.46 -14.36 -6.40
C ALA A 685 -20.21 -13.15 -5.83
N TRP A 686 -19.90 -11.91 -6.27
CA TRP A 686 -20.59 -10.72 -5.79
C TRP A 686 -21.99 -10.52 -6.41
N LEU A 687 -22.31 -11.29 -7.46
CA LEU A 687 -23.65 -11.37 -8.02
C LEU A 687 -24.34 -12.71 -7.74
N ARG A 688 -24.01 -13.35 -6.58
CA ARG A 688 -24.76 -14.51 -6.09
C ARG A 688 -26.18 -14.10 -5.67
N GLU A 689 -27.05 -15.08 -5.47
CA GLU A 689 -28.42 -14.86 -4.95
C GLU A 689 -28.42 -14.01 -3.68
N GLY A 690 -29.32 -13.04 -3.62
CA GLY A 690 -29.47 -12.12 -2.49
C GLY A 690 -28.36 -11.05 -2.35
N ALA A 691 -27.38 -11.03 -3.23
CA ALA A 691 -26.25 -10.10 -3.13
C ALA A 691 -26.62 -8.69 -3.64
N THR A 692 -25.99 -7.69 -2.99
CA THR A 692 -26.10 -6.29 -3.41
C THR A 692 -24.70 -5.68 -3.50
N ILE A 693 -24.45 -4.93 -4.58
CA ILE A 693 -23.29 -4.05 -4.76
C ILE A 693 -23.81 -2.63 -4.79
N ARG A 694 -23.24 -1.72 -3.99
CA ARG A 694 -23.55 -0.31 -3.97
C ARG A 694 -22.29 0.52 -4.12
N VAL A 695 -22.33 1.48 -5.01
CA VAL A 695 -21.32 2.52 -5.19
C VAL A 695 -22.01 3.86 -5.01
N THR A 696 -21.48 4.72 -4.12
CA THR A 696 -22.06 6.04 -3.87
C THR A 696 -21.02 7.12 -4.08
N GLY A 697 -21.30 8.09 -4.93
CA GLY A 697 -20.52 9.30 -5.12
C GLY A 697 -19.11 9.07 -5.67
N ALA A 698 -18.87 8.05 -6.49
CA ALA A 698 -17.54 7.81 -7.03
C ALA A 698 -17.12 8.93 -7.98
N SER A 699 -16.02 9.62 -7.64
CA SER A 699 -15.48 10.72 -8.45
C SER A 699 -14.96 10.22 -9.78
N THR A 700 -15.36 10.87 -10.87
CA THR A 700 -14.88 10.59 -12.23
C THR A 700 -14.54 11.87 -12.99
N SER A 701 -13.81 11.74 -14.09
CA SER A 701 -13.52 12.85 -15.01
C SER A 701 -14.77 13.50 -15.62
N PHE A 702 -15.92 12.84 -15.51
CA PHE A 702 -17.21 13.31 -16.07
C PHE A 702 -18.11 13.90 -14.99
N GLY A 703 -17.86 13.61 -13.72
CA GLY A 703 -18.68 13.94 -12.56
C GLY A 703 -18.84 12.70 -11.66
N PRO A 704 -19.52 12.84 -10.52
CA PRO A 704 -19.77 11.72 -9.63
C PRO A 704 -20.73 10.70 -10.25
N VAL A 705 -20.53 9.41 -9.96
CA VAL A 705 -21.43 8.33 -10.35
C VAL A 705 -21.82 7.52 -9.12
N SER A 706 -23.10 7.12 -9.07
CA SER A 706 -23.62 6.23 -8.04
C SER A 706 -24.43 5.11 -8.68
N TYR A 707 -24.35 3.88 -8.15
CA TYR A 707 -25.21 2.81 -8.62
C TYR A 707 -25.43 1.73 -7.56
N VAL A 708 -26.52 0.99 -7.73
CA VAL A 708 -26.88 -0.19 -6.92
C VAL A 708 -27.22 -1.34 -7.85
N LEU A 709 -26.62 -2.49 -7.63
CA LEU A 709 -26.95 -3.75 -8.25
C LEU A 709 -27.52 -4.67 -7.17
N SER A 710 -28.70 -5.23 -7.34
CA SER A 710 -29.27 -6.22 -6.43
C SER A 710 -29.85 -7.40 -7.21
N ARG A 711 -29.44 -8.62 -6.82
CA ARG A 711 -29.93 -9.85 -7.43
C ARG A 711 -30.97 -10.53 -6.55
N ARG A 712 -32.11 -10.90 -7.15
CA ARG A 712 -33.13 -11.77 -6.56
C ARG A 712 -33.66 -12.74 -7.63
N GLY A 713 -33.46 -14.02 -7.42
CA GLY A 713 -33.80 -15.07 -8.39
C GLY A 713 -33.06 -14.83 -9.72
N ASP A 714 -33.82 -14.81 -10.78
CA ASP A 714 -33.36 -14.62 -12.16
C ASP A 714 -33.39 -13.13 -12.58
N ILE A 715 -33.47 -12.22 -11.63
CA ILE A 715 -33.55 -10.79 -11.91
C ILE A 715 -32.39 -10.06 -11.18
N VAL A 716 -31.69 -9.24 -11.94
CA VAL A 716 -30.80 -8.19 -11.39
C VAL A 716 -31.43 -6.82 -11.62
N ARG A 717 -31.74 -6.12 -10.54
CA ARG A 717 -32.20 -4.74 -10.58
C ARG A 717 -31.01 -3.79 -10.50
N VAL A 718 -31.00 -2.79 -11.34
CA VAL A 718 -29.95 -1.77 -11.43
C VAL A 718 -30.57 -0.41 -11.25
N GLY A 719 -30.19 0.30 -10.21
CA GLY A 719 -30.42 1.75 -10.08
C GLY A 719 -29.10 2.46 -10.31
N LEU A 720 -29.07 3.44 -11.18
CA LEU A 720 -27.88 4.17 -11.59
C LEU A 720 -28.15 5.66 -11.63
N ASP A 721 -27.26 6.47 -11.08
CA ASP A 721 -27.19 7.91 -11.29
C ASP A 721 -25.84 8.23 -11.91
N ALA A 722 -25.86 8.66 -13.19
CA ALA A 722 -24.68 8.86 -14.01
C ALA A 722 -24.55 10.29 -14.51
N PRO A 723 -23.34 10.84 -14.56
CA PRO A 723 -23.06 12.09 -15.25
C PRO A 723 -23.16 11.87 -16.78
N PRO A 724 -23.26 12.95 -17.58
CA PRO A 724 -23.18 12.84 -19.04
C PRO A 724 -21.80 12.32 -19.46
N VAL A 725 -21.77 11.19 -20.15
CA VAL A 725 -20.53 10.55 -20.63
C VAL A 725 -20.66 10.15 -22.09
N PRO A 726 -19.57 10.15 -22.88
CA PRO A 726 -19.61 9.74 -24.30
C PRO A 726 -20.10 8.30 -24.46
N THR A 727 -19.68 7.40 -23.59
CA THR A 727 -20.13 6.00 -23.56
C THR A 727 -20.24 5.51 -22.14
N LEU A 728 -21.38 4.88 -21.82
CA LEU A 728 -21.67 4.28 -20.53
C LEU A 728 -21.93 2.79 -20.71
N ARG A 729 -21.23 1.96 -19.95
CA ARG A 729 -21.42 0.51 -19.96
C ARG A 729 -21.52 -0.01 -18.53
N LEU A 730 -22.30 -1.08 -18.34
CA LEU A 730 -22.39 -1.85 -17.12
C LEU A 730 -22.08 -3.30 -17.44
N ARG A 731 -21.15 -3.92 -16.71
CA ARG A 731 -20.85 -5.33 -16.90
C ARG A 731 -21.35 -6.16 -15.71
N LEU A 732 -22.20 -7.14 -15.98
CA LEU A 732 -22.66 -8.10 -15.00
C LEU A 732 -21.83 -9.38 -15.11
N ARG A 733 -20.87 -9.55 -14.23
CA ARG A 733 -20.04 -10.75 -14.14
C ARG A 733 -20.77 -11.80 -13.29
N LEU A 734 -21.67 -12.52 -13.91
CA LEU A 734 -22.55 -13.50 -13.28
C LEU A 734 -21.78 -14.76 -12.79
N PRO A 735 -22.32 -15.49 -11.83
CA PRO A 735 -21.83 -16.82 -11.48
C PRO A 735 -21.76 -17.76 -12.70
N ALA A 736 -20.86 -18.75 -12.65
CA ALA A 736 -20.62 -19.67 -13.75
C ALA A 736 -21.91 -20.40 -14.16
N GLY A 737 -22.19 -20.44 -15.47
CA GLY A 737 -23.37 -21.01 -16.06
C GLY A 737 -24.58 -20.08 -16.13
N MET A 738 -24.47 -18.85 -15.63
CA MET A 738 -25.51 -17.83 -15.72
C MET A 738 -25.15 -16.77 -16.77
N HIS A 739 -26.12 -16.34 -17.56
CA HIS A 739 -25.96 -15.37 -18.63
C HIS A 739 -27.05 -14.30 -18.60
N VAL A 740 -26.77 -13.13 -19.13
CA VAL A 740 -27.79 -12.09 -19.39
C VAL A 740 -28.69 -12.58 -20.52
N ARG A 741 -29.99 -12.60 -20.30
CA ARG A 741 -31.01 -13.04 -21.25
C ARG A 741 -31.82 -11.89 -21.83
N ARG A 742 -32.10 -10.89 -21.01
CA ARG A 742 -32.91 -9.72 -21.39
C ARG A 742 -32.50 -8.53 -20.56
N VAL A 743 -32.49 -7.35 -21.19
CA VAL A 743 -32.29 -6.07 -20.50
C VAL A 743 -33.37 -5.09 -20.92
N THR A 744 -34.04 -4.49 -19.95
CA THR A 744 -35.00 -3.41 -20.19
C THR A 744 -34.70 -2.19 -19.33
N MET A 745 -34.90 -1.00 -19.88
CA MET A 745 -34.81 0.29 -19.19
C MET A 745 -36.13 1.04 -19.46
N SER A 746 -36.85 1.35 -18.38
CA SER A 746 -38.20 1.94 -18.48
C SER A 746 -39.13 1.18 -19.49
N GLY A 747 -39.09 -0.14 -19.44
CA GLY A 747 -39.86 -1.05 -20.29
C GLY A 747 -39.31 -1.26 -21.70
N ARG A 748 -38.35 -0.46 -22.17
CA ARG A 748 -37.71 -0.58 -23.49
C ARG A 748 -36.50 -1.49 -23.47
N ALA A 749 -36.31 -2.27 -24.54
CA ALA A 749 -35.15 -3.15 -24.68
C ALA A 749 -33.85 -2.32 -24.80
N VAL A 750 -32.78 -2.80 -24.13
CA VAL A 750 -31.44 -2.20 -24.17
C VAL A 750 -30.42 -3.23 -24.72
N ALA A 751 -29.53 -2.75 -25.57
CA ALA A 751 -28.48 -3.60 -26.16
C ALA A 751 -27.50 -4.12 -25.14
N PHE A 752 -27.17 -5.42 -25.25
CA PHE A 752 -26.16 -6.06 -24.39
C PHE A 752 -25.36 -7.11 -25.18
N ASP A 753 -24.19 -7.41 -24.68
CA ASP A 753 -23.36 -8.53 -25.15
C ASP A 753 -23.53 -9.69 -24.16
N ALA A 754 -24.15 -10.76 -24.60
CA ALA A 754 -24.45 -11.93 -23.76
C ALA A 754 -23.17 -12.66 -23.30
N ALA A 755 -22.11 -12.67 -24.10
CA ALA A 755 -20.86 -13.38 -23.79
C ALA A 755 -20.11 -12.73 -22.62
N SER A 756 -20.01 -11.40 -22.63
CA SER A 756 -19.33 -10.63 -21.57
C SER A 756 -20.28 -10.17 -20.45
N GLY A 757 -21.58 -10.23 -20.64
CA GLY A 757 -22.58 -9.65 -19.75
C GLY A 757 -22.57 -8.12 -19.75
N THR A 758 -22.07 -7.49 -20.83
CA THR A 758 -21.91 -6.03 -20.91
C THR A 758 -23.16 -5.38 -21.52
N ILE A 759 -23.80 -4.53 -20.75
CA ILE A 759 -24.95 -3.71 -21.15
C ILE A 759 -24.41 -2.37 -21.67
N ARG A 760 -24.88 -1.94 -22.83
CA ARG A 760 -24.50 -0.67 -23.45
C ARG A 760 -25.67 0.29 -23.37
N PHE A 761 -25.50 1.37 -22.62
CA PHE A 761 -26.52 2.40 -22.51
C PHE A 761 -26.65 3.21 -23.82
N PRO A 762 -27.82 3.72 -24.13
CA PRO A 762 -28.00 4.60 -25.26
C PRO A 762 -27.11 5.85 -25.18
N PRO A 763 -26.69 6.44 -26.31
CA PRO A 763 -25.94 7.70 -26.28
C PRO A 763 -26.73 8.79 -25.54
N GLY A 764 -26.02 9.57 -24.71
CA GLY A 764 -26.62 10.61 -23.89
C GLY A 764 -27.35 10.13 -22.63
N ALA A 765 -27.32 8.85 -22.29
CA ALA A 765 -27.87 8.34 -21.05
C ALA A 765 -27.19 9.03 -19.85
N ARG A 766 -27.99 9.63 -18.96
CA ARG A 766 -27.55 10.42 -17.81
C ARG A 766 -28.65 10.53 -16.75
N GLY A 767 -28.29 10.96 -15.55
CA GLY A 767 -29.22 11.11 -14.43
C GLY A 767 -29.66 9.75 -13.88
N THR A 768 -30.83 9.70 -13.28
CA THR A 768 -31.36 8.49 -12.64
C THR A 768 -31.90 7.54 -13.70
N LEU A 769 -31.31 6.33 -13.77
CA LEU A 769 -31.67 5.27 -14.72
C LEU A 769 -31.98 3.99 -13.94
N GLU A 770 -33.06 3.31 -14.35
CA GLU A 770 -33.44 2.02 -13.76
C GLU A 770 -33.47 0.93 -14.83
N LEU A 771 -32.79 -0.19 -14.56
CA LEU A 771 -32.79 -1.35 -15.44
C LEU A 771 -33.29 -2.59 -14.70
N VAL A 772 -33.96 -3.44 -15.46
CA VAL A 772 -34.29 -4.81 -15.05
C VAL A 772 -33.58 -5.75 -16.01
N VAL A 773 -32.74 -6.61 -15.46
CA VAL A 773 -31.95 -7.59 -16.22
C VAL A 773 -32.39 -8.98 -15.86
N GLY A 774 -32.99 -9.66 -16.83
CA GLY A 774 -33.29 -11.10 -16.73
C GLY A 774 -32.01 -11.90 -16.98
N ILE A 775 -31.72 -12.86 -16.10
CA ILE A 775 -30.58 -13.76 -16.17
C ILE A 775 -31.05 -15.21 -16.11
N GLY A 776 -30.25 -16.13 -16.62
CA GLY A 776 -30.58 -17.56 -16.61
C GLY A 776 -29.38 -18.41 -17.01
N PRO A 777 -29.54 -19.76 -16.94
CA PRO A 777 -28.50 -20.70 -17.34
C PRO A 777 -28.06 -20.53 -18.78
#